data_05d6fd58ffb03739bfed6ef3136c99ca
#
_entry.id   05d6fd58ffb03739bfed6ef3136c99ca
#
_cell.length_a   1.000
_cell.length_b   1.000
_cell.length_c   1.000
_cell.angle_alpha   90.00
_cell.angle_beta   90.00
_cell.angle_gamma   90.00
#
_symmetry.space_group_name_H-M   'P 1'
#
loop_
_entity.id
_entity.type
_entity.pdbx_description
1 polymer ?
#
loop_
_entity_poly.entity_id
_entity_poly.type
_entity_poly.pdbx_seq_one_letter_code
_entity_poly.pdbx_strand_id
1 'polypeptide(L)'
;MTIISRLLMAGIILCSPAVLYAQSLSESMQQDAYLKQLVNEVDSLAANKAKQNIYPEKLSESPITSVYNTLHALSFDTLTYYGPLLAEVTAEKKAAADDIGLRFRTGYRENIEEGIFSGGDIFYLRRFNAGFQWDLLSDGWFDSHKRSEELEVREKMVEREINRQRANEEYERLYNRLIYLFNLQKIEVINEYLILLNTNLELFQRLHYLDYEPWERVLELSEQKARLQNDLSSYQEYNRQVEITVPDSLLPQIQALDASKFPVIELNIDAAAVANDSAFVQESLKNEDLENLNYNVFRDVSLAAYADYNIYDGTGTALDPENLGGREYFSVGVNFSIPIPFNSSEKKEMVQQRKLRYINSQKREQYSENKEIYNIYYEYKYKTQQFIQLYKDYQSRRETIENYQTLKKLQDSGYSTQRMVHLLLQRYAVVLQMIDLKQQMYLQLIDIDKYLTDHSIMEYASPLDISNLFPYQSVKADGIYIWSETFANNRNEVLLEFLNRLNVKNVYLSLGSDRTLYEKASELIKAAREFNIRFQLLSGDNELIQTENQMAELQDLADLADELGFSGIHLDVEPHTFADWDAERNTYEQKYVEMLENANEVLSGSQLSLSVSIPHFYEPILSNIYQNADYINVMVYETTDIEVLKKRIESESEIFGDKLHIAVRPSDFANYDDLNTFVQEIKNQTMVQEVVLHDAGAILNSGRSSR
;
A
#
# COMPACT_ATOMS: atom_id res chain seq x y z
N MET A 1 -23.74 15.31 8.06
CA MET A 1 -23.11 15.23 9.40
C MET A 1 -24.08 14.81 10.51
N THR A 2 -25.02 13.86 10.27
CA THR A 2 -26.08 13.51 11.26
C THR A 2 -26.48 12.04 11.27
N ILE A 3 -25.73 11.13 10.64
CA ILE A 3 -26.01 9.68 10.66
C ILE A 3 -24.92 8.88 11.39
N ILE A 4 -23.68 9.40 11.48
CA ILE A 4 -22.53 8.70 12.11
C ILE A 4 -22.58 8.76 13.66
N SER A 5 -23.24 9.76 14.25
CA SER A 5 -23.29 9.90 15.72
C SER A 5 -24.32 9.00 16.42
N ARG A 6 -25.22 8.33 15.68
CA ARG A 6 -26.24 7.42 16.28
C ARG A 6 -25.82 5.96 16.38
N LEU A 7 -24.75 5.55 15.68
CA LEU A 7 -24.20 4.18 15.76
C LEU A 7 -23.21 3.97 16.92
N LEU A 8 -22.66 5.04 17.49
CA LEU A 8 -21.71 4.96 18.61
C LEU A 8 -22.37 4.89 20.01
N MET A 9 -23.64 5.17 20.11
CA MET A 9 -24.37 5.13 21.42
C MET A 9 -25.07 3.81 21.72
N ALA A 10 -25.19 2.88 20.76
CA ALA A 10 -25.79 1.56 20.99
C ALA A 10 -24.84 0.50 21.55
N GLY A 11 -23.54 0.80 21.68
CA GLY A 11 -22.51 -0.15 22.09
C GLY A 11 -22.24 -0.26 23.60
N ILE A 12 -22.84 0.60 24.46
CA ILE A 12 -22.37 0.74 25.87
C ILE A 12 -23.33 0.13 26.93
N ILE A 13 -24.51 -0.39 26.56
CA ILE A 13 -25.50 -0.82 27.58
C ILE A 13 -25.71 -2.35 27.72
N LEU A 14 -24.84 -3.21 27.20
CA LEU A 14 -25.03 -4.67 27.29
C LEU A 14 -23.94 -5.43 28.09
N CYS A 15 -23.45 -4.89 29.18
CA CYS A 15 -22.41 -5.56 29.99
C CYS A 15 -22.88 -6.20 31.31
N SER A 16 -24.15 -6.49 31.54
CA SER A 16 -24.53 -7.16 32.82
C SER A 16 -25.49 -8.35 32.82
N PRO A 17 -26.16 -8.80 31.74
CA PRO A 17 -26.90 -10.06 31.78
C PRO A 17 -26.14 -11.31 31.31
N ALA A 18 -24.94 -11.17 30.74
CA ALA A 18 -24.26 -12.29 30.08
C ALA A 18 -23.84 -13.45 31.01
N VAL A 19 -23.59 -13.19 32.28
CA VAL A 19 -23.12 -14.24 33.21
C VAL A 19 -24.28 -15.12 33.72
N LEU A 20 -25.47 -14.57 33.91
CA LEU A 20 -26.68 -15.35 34.30
C LEU A 20 -27.20 -16.19 33.10
N TYR A 21 -27.02 -15.71 31.87
CA TYR A 21 -27.40 -16.45 30.63
C TYR A 21 -26.50 -17.66 30.37
N ALA A 22 -25.21 -17.59 30.66
CA ALA A 22 -24.28 -18.69 30.42
C ALA A 22 -24.59 -19.93 31.31
N GLN A 23 -25.07 -19.72 32.52
CA GLN A 23 -25.45 -20.84 33.40
C GLN A 23 -26.75 -21.51 32.97
N SER A 24 -27.79 -20.78 32.58
CA SER A 24 -29.05 -21.34 32.08
C SER A 24 -28.89 -22.05 30.71
N LEU A 25 -27.99 -21.55 29.86
CA LEU A 25 -27.64 -22.20 28.58
C LEU A 25 -26.97 -23.55 28.81
N SER A 26 -26.09 -23.65 29.80
CA SER A 26 -25.37 -24.88 30.14
C SER A 26 -26.30 -26.03 30.57
N GLU A 27 -27.37 -25.72 31.31
CA GLU A 27 -28.32 -26.73 31.79
C GLU A 27 -29.24 -27.25 30.66
N SER A 28 -29.69 -26.39 29.75
CA SER A 28 -30.56 -26.77 28.64
C SER A 28 -29.78 -27.38 27.45
N MET A 29 -28.50 -27.02 27.26
CA MET A 29 -27.61 -27.67 26.30
C MET A 29 -27.39 -29.20 26.61
N GLN A 30 -27.57 -29.60 27.86
CA GLN A 30 -27.50 -31.04 28.21
C GLN A 30 -28.70 -31.85 27.70
N GLN A 31 -29.82 -31.19 27.38
CA GLN A 31 -31.05 -31.83 26.92
C GLN A 31 -31.26 -31.83 25.40
N ASP A 32 -30.61 -30.88 24.66
CA ASP A 32 -30.75 -30.83 23.18
C ASP A 32 -29.43 -31.20 22.50
N ALA A 33 -29.36 -32.46 22.03
CA ALA A 33 -28.16 -32.97 21.36
C ALA A 33 -27.82 -32.24 20.07
N TYR A 34 -28.81 -31.71 19.35
CA TYR A 34 -28.58 -30.94 18.11
C TYR A 34 -27.99 -29.56 18.41
N LEU A 35 -28.50 -28.86 19.44
CA LEU A 35 -27.92 -27.60 19.87
C LEU A 35 -26.46 -27.78 20.29
N LYS A 36 -26.15 -28.84 21.05
CA LYS A 36 -24.78 -29.13 21.44
C LYS A 36 -23.87 -29.41 20.24
N GLN A 37 -24.36 -30.08 19.22
CA GLN A 37 -23.63 -30.30 17.99
C GLN A 37 -23.36 -28.97 17.28
N LEU A 38 -24.36 -28.13 17.09
CA LEU A 38 -24.20 -26.79 16.44
C LEU A 38 -23.21 -25.90 17.18
N VAL A 39 -23.28 -25.86 18.51
CA VAL A 39 -22.31 -25.08 19.31
C VAL A 39 -20.90 -25.60 19.10
N ASN A 40 -20.70 -26.92 19.08
CA ASN A 40 -19.39 -27.52 18.83
C ASN A 40 -18.89 -27.24 17.38
N GLU A 41 -19.77 -27.28 16.39
CA GLU A 41 -19.44 -26.94 15.01
C GLU A 41 -19.04 -25.45 14.87
N VAL A 42 -19.85 -24.53 15.43
CA VAL A 42 -19.54 -23.10 15.46
C VAL A 42 -18.23 -22.84 16.19
N ASP A 43 -18.02 -23.48 17.33
CA ASP A 43 -16.81 -23.31 18.15
C ASP A 43 -15.56 -23.85 17.45
N SER A 44 -15.67 -25.00 16.79
CA SER A 44 -14.59 -25.58 15.98
C SER A 44 -14.26 -24.68 14.77
N LEU A 45 -15.29 -24.21 14.07
CA LEU A 45 -15.13 -23.32 12.94
C LEU A 45 -14.51 -21.97 13.37
N ALA A 46 -15.00 -21.39 14.46
CA ALA A 46 -14.47 -20.15 15.02
C ALA A 46 -12.98 -20.31 15.40
N ALA A 47 -12.61 -21.42 16.05
CA ALA A 47 -11.21 -21.69 16.40
C ALA A 47 -10.30 -21.84 15.18
N ASN A 48 -10.78 -22.44 14.09
CA ASN A 48 -10.03 -22.56 12.84
C ASN A 48 -9.90 -21.19 12.14
N LYS A 49 -10.99 -20.44 12.03
CA LYS A 49 -11.00 -19.12 11.40
C LYS A 49 -10.19 -18.07 12.20
N ALA A 50 -10.13 -18.21 13.51
CA ALA A 50 -9.31 -17.33 14.34
C ALA A 50 -7.81 -17.48 14.08
N LYS A 51 -7.34 -18.65 13.66
CA LYS A 51 -5.94 -18.93 13.29
C LYS A 51 -5.58 -18.47 11.88
N GLN A 52 -6.57 -18.20 11.02
CA GLN A 52 -6.31 -17.79 9.66
C GLN A 52 -5.86 -16.33 9.63
N ASN A 53 -4.76 -16.08 8.93
CA ASN A 53 -4.35 -14.73 8.59
C ASN A 53 -5.14 -14.27 7.36
N ILE A 54 -6.18 -13.44 7.58
CA ILE A 54 -7.10 -12.99 6.52
C ILE A 54 -6.55 -11.76 5.78
N TYR A 55 -5.58 -11.07 6.39
CA TYR A 55 -4.92 -9.91 5.80
C TYR A 55 -3.42 -10.00 6.04
N PRO A 56 -2.58 -9.67 5.06
CA PRO A 56 -1.12 -9.77 5.21
C PRO A 56 -0.61 -9.02 6.43
N GLU A 57 0.31 -9.62 7.17
CA GLU A 57 0.97 -8.96 8.32
C GLU A 57 1.85 -7.80 7.88
N LYS A 58 2.46 -7.94 6.70
CA LYS A 58 3.28 -6.90 6.08
C LYS A 58 2.46 -6.17 5.03
N LEU A 59 2.42 -4.84 5.12
CA LEU A 59 1.72 -3.99 4.15
C LEU A 59 2.49 -3.82 2.82
N SER A 60 3.67 -4.39 2.68
CA SER A 60 4.49 -4.31 1.46
C SER A 60 5.27 -5.60 1.23
N GLU A 61 4.61 -6.61 0.67
CA GLU A 61 5.29 -7.86 0.27
C GLU A 61 5.83 -7.81 -1.16
N SER A 62 5.23 -7.01 -2.03
CA SER A 62 5.68 -6.86 -3.41
C SER A 62 6.30 -5.48 -3.66
N PRO A 63 7.37 -5.39 -4.46
CA PRO A 63 7.87 -4.10 -4.91
C PRO A 63 6.80 -3.34 -5.69
N ILE A 64 6.55 -2.08 -5.34
CA ILE A 64 5.54 -1.21 -5.97
C ILE A 64 5.72 -1.18 -7.48
N THR A 65 6.97 -0.96 -7.93
CA THR A 65 7.33 -0.87 -9.34
C THR A 65 7.02 -2.14 -10.12
N SER A 66 7.15 -3.33 -9.51
CA SER A 66 6.88 -4.60 -10.21
C SER A 66 5.40 -4.78 -10.50
N VAL A 67 4.52 -4.43 -9.56
CA VAL A 67 3.05 -4.50 -9.73
C VAL A 67 2.61 -3.52 -10.82
N TYR A 68 3.05 -2.27 -10.72
CA TYR A 68 2.70 -1.22 -11.66
C TYR A 68 3.18 -1.55 -13.09
N ASN A 69 4.46 -1.91 -13.25
CA ASN A 69 5.02 -2.27 -14.54
C ASN A 69 4.34 -3.50 -15.17
N THR A 70 3.93 -4.48 -14.35
CA THR A 70 3.18 -5.64 -14.86
C THR A 70 1.81 -5.23 -15.39
N LEU A 71 1.10 -4.35 -14.66
CA LEU A 71 -0.20 -3.83 -15.11
C LEU A 71 -0.08 -3.03 -16.40
N HIS A 72 0.95 -2.19 -16.55
CA HIS A 72 1.22 -1.41 -17.76
C HIS A 72 1.66 -2.28 -18.94
N ALA A 73 2.53 -3.27 -18.73
CA ALA A 73 3.01 -4.17 -19.78
C ALA A 73 1.90 -4.96 -20.47
N LEU A 74 0.71 -5.01 -19.85
CA LEU A 74 -0.48 -5.67 -20.40
C LEU A 74 -1.37 -4.73 -21.23
N SER A 75 -0.91 -3.50 -21.57
CA SER A 75 -1.68 -2.54 -22.35
C SER A 75 -1.66 -2.84 -23.86
N PHE A 76 -2.75 -2.49 -24.56
CA PHE A 76 -2.90 -2.56 -26.00
C PHE A 76 -3.03 -1.18 -26.61
N ASP A 77 -2.38 -0.95 -27.76
CA ASP A 77 -2.59 0.25 -28.55
C ASP A 77 -3.81 0.08 -29.49
N THR A 78 -4.86 0.90 -29.27
CA THR A 78 -6.10 0.87 -30.06
C THR A 78 -6.35 2.17 -30.84
N LEU A 79 -5.31 2.88 -31.23
CA LEU A 79 -5.40 4.16 -31.95
C LEU A 79 -5.95 4.03 -33.38
N THR A 80 -7.22 3.65 -33.51
CA THR A 80 -7.85 3.50 -34.85
C THR A 80 -8.40 4.80 -35.42
N TYR A 81 -8.76 5.79 -34.57
CA TYR A 81 -9.39 7.03 -35.02
C TYR A 81 -8.43 8.17 -35.31
N TYR A 82 -7.52 8.46 -34.42
CA TYR A 82 -6.65 9.63 -34.51
C TYR A 82 -5.47 9.46 -35.45
N GLY A 83 -5.03 8.23 -35.75
CA GLY A 83 -3.98 7.96 -36.70
C GLY A 83 -4.29 8.49 -38.11
N PRO A 84 -5.48 8.20 -38.67
CA PRO A 84 -5.91 8.78 -39.95
C PRO A 84 -6.03 10.31 -39.93
N LEU A 85 -6.52 10.91 -38.81
CA LEU A 85 -6.63 12.36 -38.69
C LEU A 85 -5.25 13.04 -38.70
N LEU A 86 -4.27 12.49 -37.97
CA LEU A 86 -2.90 13.00 -38.00
C LEU A 86 -2.29 12.88 -39.41
N ALA A 87 -2.49 11.74 -40.06
CA ALA A 87 -2.01 11.51 -41.41
C ALA A 87 -2.64 12.50 -42.42
N GLU A 88 -3.93 12.83 -42.28
CA GLU A 88 -4.61 13.85 -43.08
C GLU A 88 -3.96 15.22 -42.88
N VAL A 89 -3.79 15.68 -41.63
CA VAL A 89 -3.19 17.00 -41.35
C VAL A 89 -1.74 17.06 -41.81
N THR A 90 -0.97 15.99 -41.63
CA THR A 90 0.42 15.91 -42.12
C THR A 90 0.49 15.94 -43.67
N ALA A 91 -0.45 15.27 -44.33
CA ALA A 91 -0.54 15.30 -45.80
C ALA A 91 -0.97 16.70 -46.29
N GLU A 92 -1.92 17.36 -45.65
CA GLU A 92 -2.31 18.75 -45.96
C GLU A 92 -1.12 19.70 -45.78
N LYS A 93 -0.37 19.58 -44.69
CA LYS A 93 0.84 20.39 -44.40
C LYS A 93 1.88 20.21 -45.49
N LYS A 94 2.15 18.98 -45.90
CA LYS A 94 3.10 18.67 -46.96
C LYS A 94 2.64 19.25 -48.29
N ALA A 95 1.37 19.05 -48.66
CA ALA A 95 0.78 19.61 -49.88
C ALA A 95 0.87 21.15 -49.90
N ALA A 96 0.65 21.82 -48.78
CA ALA A 96 0.82 23.26 -48.68
C ALA A 96 2.28 23.68 -48.76
N ALA A 97 3.21 22.94 -48.13
CA ALA A 97 4.65 23.25 -48.21
C ALA A 97 5.22 23.08 -49.63
N ASP A 98 4.71 22.09 -50.37
CA ASP A 98 5.15 21.78 -51.75
C ASP A 98 4.50 22.69 -52.80
N ASP A 99 3.45 23.43 -52.48
CA ASP A 99 2.77 24.34 -53.41
C ASP A 99 3.54 25.66 -53.57
N ILE A 100 4.28 25.74 -54.66
CA ILE A 100 5.04 26.93 -55.05
C ILE A 100 4.20 28.01 -55.73
N GLY A 101 2.88 27.83 -55.82
CA GLY A 101 1.96 28.77 -56.46
C GLY A 101 2.00 28.78 -58.01
N LEU A 102 2.72 27.87 -58.65
CA LEU A 102 2.79 27.79 -60.12
C LEU A 102 1.60 26.98 -60.65
N ARG A 103 0.81 27.64 -61.50
CA ARG A 103 -0.38 27.08 -62.10
C ARG A 103 -0.25 27.07 -63.63
N PHE A 104 -0.59 25.96 -64.30
CA PHE A 104 -0.80 25.93 -65.73
C PHE A 104 -2.25 26.29 -66.03
N ARG A 105 -2.46 27.26 -66.92
CA ARG A 105 -3.82 27.73 -67.25
C ARG A 105 -4.05 27.53 -68.72
N THR A 106 -5.27 27.14 -69.05
CA THR A 106 -5.79 27.14 -70.41
C THR A 106 -7.14 27.79 -70.40
N GLY A 107 -7.43 28.51 -71.40
CA GLY A 107 -8.73 29.15 -71.57
C GLY A 107 -9.16 29.17 -73.07
N TYR A 108 -10.39 28.87 -73.29
CA TYR A 108 -11.06 29.05 -74.61
C TYR A 108 -12.20 30.01 -74.44
N ARG A 109 -12.29 30.97 -75.31
CA ARG A 109 -13.40 31.93 -75.39
C ARG A 109 -13.87 32.09 -76.79
N GLU A 110 -15.17 32.00 -77.04
CA GLU A 110 -15.86 32.24 -78.31
C GLU A 110 -16.82 33.39 -78.09
N ASN A 111 -16.79 34.42 -78.94
CA ASN A 111 -17.75 35.47 -78.98
C ASN A 111 -18.88 35.08 -79.94
N ILE A 112 -20.09 35.02 -79.38
CA ILE A 112 -21.29 34.48 -80.09
C ILE A 112 -21.95 35.63 -80.96
N GLU A 113 -21.77 36.88 -80.54
CA GLU A 113 -22.37 38.04 -81.20
C GLU A 113 -21.27 38.99 -81.66
N GLU A 114 -21.46 39.53 -82.87
CA GLU A 114 -20.58 40.60 -83.41
C GLU A 114 -20.81 41.90 -82.60
N GLY A 115 -19.81 42.31 -81.87
CA GLY A 115 -19.86 43.57 -81.12
C GLY A 115 -19.55 44.77 -82.11
N ILE A 116 -20.19 45.90 -81.86
CA ILE A 116 -19.88 47.16 -82.52
C ILE A 116 -18.60 47.74 -81.86
N PHE A 117 -17.50 47.82 -82.64
CA PHE A 117 -16.23 48.36 -82.17
C PHE A 117 -15.97 49.74 -82.79
N SER A 118 -15.55 50.67 -81.94
CA SER A 118 -15.15 52.01 -82.38
C SER A 118 -13.62 52.09 -82.46
N GLY A 119 -13.15 52.46 -83.65
CA GLY A 119 -11.79 52.87 -84.00
C GLY A 119 -10.62 52.14 -83.34
N GLY A 120 -9.99 51.22 -84.06
CA GLY A 120 -8.67 50.65 -83.69
C GLY A 120 -8.65 49.43 -82.74
N ASP A 121 -9.79 49.00 -82.19
CA ASP A 121 -9.88 47.84 -81.36
C ASP A 121 -9.74 46.49 -82.13
N ILE A 122 -9.06 45.53 -81.53
CA ILE A 122 -8.86 44.21 -82.15
C ILE A 122 -10.12 43.36 -81.87
N PHE A 123 -10.80 42.92 -82.90
CA PHE A 123 -11.89 41.99 -82.89
C PHE A 123 -11.37 40.54 -83.01
N TYR A 124 -11.94 39.58 -82.33
CA TYR A 124 -11.68 38.16 -82.54
C TYR A 124 -13.00 37.35 -82.28
N LEU A 125 -13.15 36.28 -83.10
CA LEU A 125 -14.25 35.33 -82.96
C LEU A 125 -13.90 34.32 -81.87
N ARG A 126 -12.70 33.78 -81.86
CA ARG A 126 -12.24 32.76 -80.93
C ARG A 126 -10.88 33.18 -80.36
N ARG A 127 -10.73 32.89 -79.11
CA ARG A 127 -9.46 33.03 -78.42
C ARG A 127 -9.16 31.75 -77.65
N PHE A 128 -7.97 31.21 -77.90
CA PHE A 128 -7.38 30.15 -77.06
C PHE A 128 -6.12 30.76 -76.41
N ASN A 129 -6.01 30.51 -75.11
CA ASN A 129 -4.78 30.85 -74.39
C ASN A 129 -4.29 29.65 -73.63
N ALA A 130 -2.99 29.42 -73.54
CA ALA A 130 -2.34 28.46 -72.68
C ALA A 130 -1.08 29.09 -72.11
N GLY A 131 -0.85 28.94 -70.84
CA GLY A 131 0.30 29.54 -70.22
C GLY A 131 0.49 29.14 -68.76
N PHE A 132 1.49 29.74 -68.18
CA PHE A 132 1.81 29.57 -66.73
C PHE A 132 1.49 30.86 -65.97
N GLN A 133 0.89 30.71 -64.84
CA GLN A 133 0.74 31.78 -63.85
C GLN A 133 1.46 31.36 -62.55
N TRP A 134 2.28 32.24 -62.05
CA TRP A 134 2.94 32.06 -60.76
C TRP A 134 2.34 33.05 -59.77
N ASP A 135 1.50 32.48 -58.90
CA ASP A 135 0.85 33.22 -57.81
C ASP A 135 1.86 33.32 -56.67
N LEU A 136 2.26 34.60 -56.31
CA LEU A 136 3.32 34.84 -55.34
C LEU A 136 2.80 35.13 -53.94
N LEU A 137 1.63 35.78 -53.82
CA LEU A 137 1.04 36.17 -52.55
C LEU A 137 -0.25 35.39 -52.23
N SER A 138 -1.41 36.00 -52.32
CA SER A 138 -2.70 35.38 -52.06
C SER A 138 -2.91 34.16 -52.99
N ASP A 139 -3.39 33.05 -52.42
CA ASP A 139 -3.61 31.74 -53.11
C ASP A 139 -2.35 31.19 -53.84
N GLY A 140 -1.16 31.71 -53.50
CA GLY A 140 0.10 31.31 -54.09
C GLY A 140 1.19 30.87 -53.12
N TRP A 141 2.44 30.98 -53.54
CA TRP A 141 3.59 30.50 -52.76
C TRP A 141 3.62 31.01 -51.30
N PHE A 142 3.40 32.32 -51.09
CA PHE A 142 3.43 32.92 -49.73
C PHE A 142 2.28 32.41 -48.86
N ASP A 143 1.05 32.36 -49.44
CA ASP A 143 -0.12 31.85 -48.71
C ASP A 143 0.00 30.38 -48.37
N SER A 144 0.47 29.56 -49.31
CA SER A 144 0.72 28.14 -49.13
C SER A 144 1.77 27.88 -48.05
N HIS A 145 2.86 28.68 -48.01
CA HIS A 145 3.88 28.58 -46.98
C HIS A 145 3.30 28.94 -45.58
N LYS A 146 2.55 30.04 -45.50
CA LYS A 146 1.88 30.41 -44.25
C LYS A 146 0.80 29.41 -43.80
N ARG A 147 0.12 28.79 -44.75
CA ARG A 147 -0.82 27.69 -44.45
C ARG A 147 -0.10 26.47 -43.93
N SER A 148 1.08 26.14 -44.43
CA SER A 148 1.91 25.05 -43.90
C SER A 148 2.31 25.32 -42.43
N GLU A 149 2.71 26.57 -42.08
CA GLU A 149 2.99 26.95 -40.69
C GLU A 149 1.76 26.83 -39.80
N GLU A 150 0.57 27.26 -40.25
CA GLU A 150 -0.69 27.08 -39.54
C GLU A 150 -1.07 25.61 -39.31
N LEU A 151 -0.81 24.77 -40.32
CA LEU A 151 -1.06 23.33 -40.28
C LEU A 151 -0.08 22.63 -39.31
N GLU A 152 1.17 23.13 -39.18
CA GLU A 152 2.09 22.64 -38.15
C GLU A 152 1.54 22.83 -36.72
N VAL A 153 0.94 23.99 -36.43
CA VAL A 153 0.27 24.23 -35.14
C VAL A 153 -0.91 23.27 -34.96
N ARG A 154 -1.68 23.03 -36.07
CA ARG A 154 -2.81 22.10 -36.00
C ARG A 154 -2.33 20.64 -35.78
N GLU A 155 -1.23 20.24 -36.40
CA GLU A 155 -0.58 18.93 -36.25
C GLU A 155 -0.22 18.71 -34.78
N LYS A 156 0.48 19.67 -34.12
CA LYS A 156 0.80 19.62 -32.68
C LYS A 156 -0.44 19.53 -31.80
N MET A 157 -1.53 20.21 -32.16
CA MET A 157 -2.81 20.10 -31.42
C MET A 157 -3.45 18.71 -31.56
N VAL A 158 -3.37 18.10 -32.74
CA VAL A 158 -3.90 16.73 -32.97
C VAL A 158 -3.03 15.71 -32.24
N GLU A 159 -1.70 15.84 -32.29
CA GLU A 159 -0.78 14.97 -31.53
C GLU A 159 -1.08 15.01 -30.03
N ARG A 160 -1.30 16.20 -29.49
CA ARG A 160 -1.69 16.36 -28.08
C ARG A 160 -3.02 15.67 -27.77
N GLU A 161 -4.02 15.80 -28.63
CA GLU A 161 -5.31 15.12 -28.44
C GLU A 161 -5.16 13.59 -28.52
N ILE A 162 -4.25 13.10 -29.38
CA ILE A 162 -3.89 11.69 -29.46
C ILE A 162 -3.29 11.21 -28.14
N ASN A 163 -2.30 11.93 -27.60
CA ASN A 163 -1.64 11.55 -26.34
C ASN A 163 -2.63 11.54 -25.18
N ARG A 164 -3.48 12.56 -25.10
CA ARG A 164 -4.56 12.61 -24.11
C ARG A 164 -5.53 11.44 -24.21
N GLN A 165 -5.93 11.10 -25.42
CA GLN A 165 -6.84 9.97 -25.64
C GLN A 165 -6.16 8.64 -25.26
N ARG A 166 -4.87 8.47 -25.61
CA ARG A 166 -4.08 7.30 -25.18
C ARG A 166 -4.03 7.16 -23.67
N ALA A 167 -3.70 8.25 -22.99
CA ALA A 167 -3.65 8.26 -21.52
C ALA A 167 -5.01 7.88 -20.90
N ASN A 168 -6.11 8.40 -21.44
CA ASN A 168 -7.45 8.05 -20.97
C ASN A 168 -7.81 6.57 -21.23
N GLU A 169 -7.52 6.04 -22.41
CA GLU A 169 -7.78 4.62 -22.72
C GLU A 169 -6.93 3.68 -21.88
N GLU A 170 -5.68 4.04 -21.61
CA GLU A 170 -4.81 3.30 -20.70
C GLU A 170 -5.32 3.34 -19.28
N TYR A 171 -5.71 4.53 -18.81
CA TYR A 171 -6.35 4.70 -17.50
C TYR A 171 -7.59 3.80 -17.35
N GLU A 172 -8.52 3.81 -18.31
CA GLU A 172 -9.74 2.99 -18.25
C GLU A 172 -9.42 1.48 -18.18
N ARG A 173 -8.41 1.04 -18.93
CA ARG A 173 -7.96 -0.37 -18.89
C ARG A 173 -7.36 -0.74 -17.54
N LEU A 174 -6.47 0.10 -16.99
CA LEU A 174 -5.88 -0.11 -15.67
C LEU A 174 -6.93 -0.07 -14.58
N TYR A 175 -7.87 0.87 -14.67
CA TYR A 175 -9.01 1.00 -13.76
C TYR A 175 -9.81 -0.30 -13.67
N ASN A 176 -10.23 -0.84 -14.82
CA ASN A 176 -11.02 -2.07 -14.86
C ASN A 176 -10.23 -3.30 -14.37
N ARG A 177 -8.94 -3.39 -14.67
CA ARG A 177 -8.07 -4.48 -14.19
C ARG A 177 -7.86 -4.42 -12.68
N LEU A 178 -7.64 -3.24 -12.12
CA LEU A 178 -7.52 -3.07 -10.68
C LEU A 178 -8.80 -3.45 -9.95
N ILE A 179 -9.95 -3.00 -10.42
CA ILE A 179 -11.24 -3.40 -9.84
C ILE A 179 -11.41 -4.91 -9.90
N TYR A 180 -11.10 -5.53 -11.04
CA TYR A 180 -11.18 -6.98 -11.21
C TYR A 180 -10.34 -7.72 -10.15
N LEU A 181 -9.08 -7.33 -9.96
CA LEU A 181 -8.16 -7.95 -9.01
C LEU A 181 -8.64 -7.78 -7.56
N PHE A 182 -9.05 -6.58 -7.19
CA PHE A 182 -9.58 -6.33 -5.85
C PHE A 182 -10.91 -7.07 -5.61
N ASN A 183 -11.74 -7.22 -6.64
CA ASN A 183 -12.96 -8.02 -6.54
C ASN A 183 -12.66 -9.50 -6.32
N LEU A 184 -11.60 -10.07 -6.92
CA LEU A 184 -11.19 -11.45 -6.62
C LEU A 184 -10.87 -11.61 -5.13
N GLN A 185 -10.12 -10.69 -4.54
CA GLN A 185 -9.81 -10.69 -3.11
C GLN A 185 -11.07 -10.54 -2.24
N LYS A 186 -11.98 -9.64 -2.61
CA LYS A 186 -13.27 -9.45 -1.89
C LYS A 186 -14.14 -10.69 -1.96
N ILE A 187 -14.22 -11.33 -3.12
CA ILE A 187 -14.97 -12.59 -3.33
C ILE A 187 -14.45 -13.67 -2.39
N GLU A 188 -13.13 -13.83 -2.27
CA GLU A 188 -12.52 -14.79 -1.36
C GLU A 188 -12.91 -14.50 0.09
N VAL A 189 -12.71 -13.26 0.56
CA VAL A 189 -13.04 -12.84 1.93
C VAL A 189 -14.53 -13.00 2.23
N ILE A 190 -15.42 -12.64 1.29
CA ILE A 190 -16.87 -12.77 1.47
C ILE A 190 -17.28 -14.23 1.56
N ASN A 191 -16.71 -15.13 0.76
CA ASN A 191 -17.00 -16.55 0.86
C ASN A 191 -16.65 -17.11 2.24
N GLU A 192 -15.47 -16.77 2.76
CA GLU A 192 -15.04 -17.15 4.11
C GLU A 192 -15.96 -16.56 5.20
N TYR A 193 -16.38 -15.30 5.03
CA TYR A 193 -17.31 -14.63 5.91
C TYR A 193 -18.70 -15.32 5.92
N LEU A 194 -19.21 -15.65 4.74
CA LEU A 194 -20.52 -16.32 4.58
C LEU A 194 -20.54 -17.71 5.22
N ILE A 195 -19.42 -18.48 5.18
CA ILE A 195 -19.32 -19.76 5.85
C ILE A 195 -19.56 -19.59 7.34
N LEU A 196 -18.83 -18.67 7.99
CA LEU A 196 -18.97 -18.41 9.43
C LEU A 196 -20.37 -17.87 9.77
N LEU A 197 -20.86 -16.95 8.96
CA LEU A 197 -22.17 -16.30 9.15
C LEU A 197 -23.32 -17.29 9.02
N ASN A 198 -23.27 -18.21 8.04
CA ASN A 198 -24.29 -19.22 7.84
C ASN A 198 -24.40 -20.17 9.04
N THR A 199 -23.26 -20.69 9.50
CA THR A 199 -23.22 -21.60 10.65
C THR A 199 -23.69 -20.88 11.92
N ASN A 200 -23.32 -19.63 12.10
CA ASN A 200 -23.79 -18.80 13.22
C ASN A 200 -25.29 -18.50 13.14
N LEU A 201 -25.80 -18.21 11.95
CA LEU A 201 -27.23 -17.97 11.73
C LEU A 201 -28.06 -19.20 12.09
N GLU A 202 -27.63 -20.41 11.69
CA GLU A 202 -28.30 -21.66 12.04
C GLU A 202 -28.34 -21.88 13.56
N LEU A 203 -27.24 -21.58 14.24
CA LEU A 203 -27.21 -21.61 15.72
C LEU A 203 -28.23 -20.65 16.34
N PHE A 204 -28.28 -19.38 15.86
CA PHE A 204 -29.21 -18.38 16.40
C PHE A 204 -30.67 -18.70 16.07
N GLN A 205 -30.97 -19.27 14.90
CA GLN A 205 -32.30 -19.78 14.57
C GLN A 205 -32.72 -20.89 15.55
N ARG A 206 -31.81 -21.81 15.91
CA ARG A 206 -32.08 -22.84 16.89
C ARG A 206 -32.29 -22.31 18.29
N LEU A 207 -31.45 -21.35 18.72
CA LEU A 207 -31.59 -20.68 20.02
C LEU A 207 -32.91 -19.91 20.12
N HIS A 208 -33.33 -19.24 19.04
CA HIS A 208 -34.63 -18.59 19.00
C HIS A 208 -35.79 -19.59 19.09
N TYR A 209 -35.71 -20.70 18.36
CA TYR A 209 -36.74 -21.73 18.41
C TYR A 209 -36.91 -22.32 19.83
N LEU A 210 -35.85 -22.31 20.62
CA LEU A 210 -35.84 -22.76 22.02
C LEU A 210 -36.12 -21.60 23.01
N ASP A 211 -36.48 -20.44 22.53
CA ASP A 211 -36.82 -19.23 23.32
C ASP A 211 -35.65 -18.65 24.13
N TYR A 212 -34.39 -18.88 23.68
CA TYR A 212 -33.19 -18.31 24.30
C TYR A 212 -32.73 -16.99 23.70
N GLU A 213 -33.02 -16.75 22.41
CA GLU A 213 -32.60 -15.58 21.70
C GLU A 213 -33.80 -14.90 21.00
N PRO A 214 -33.83 -13.55 20.95
CA PRO A 214 -34.89 -12.82 20.27
C PRO A 214 -34.77 -12.93 18.75
N TRP A 215 -35.92 -12.88 18.06
CA TRP A 215 -35.97 -12.98 16.59
C TRP A 215 -35.22 -11.86 15.87
N GLU A 216 -35.13 -10.67 16.50
CA GLU A 216 -34.39 -9.53 15.96
C GLU A 216 -32.93 -9.88 15.64
N ARG A 217 -32.29 -10.73 16.46
CA ARG A 217 -30.92 -11.17 16.22
C ARG A 217 -30.80 -12.05 14.98
N VAL A 218 -31.77 -12.92 14.76
CA VAL A 218 -31.84 -13.75 13.53
C VAL A 218 -32.05 -12.90 12.30
N LEU A 219 -32.93 -11.85 12.39
CA LEU A 219 -33.14 -10.90 11.30
C LEU A 219 -31.87 -10.11 10.96
N GLU A 220 -31.14 -9.58 11.94
CA GLU A 220 -29.87 -8.87 11.72
C GLU A 220 -28.86 -9.71 10.97
N LEU A 221 -28.65 -10.98 11.40
CA LEU A 221 -27.72 -11.89 10.73
C LEU A 221 -28.20 -12.26 9.33
N SER A 222 -29.51 -12.43 9.14
CA SER A 222 -30.10 -12.72 7.82
C SER A 222 -29.94 -11.55 6.86
N GLU A 223 -30.15 -10.31 7.33
CA GLU A 223 -29.92 -9.09 6.55
C GLU A 223 -28.45 -8.95 6.15
N GLN A 224 -27.53 -9.17 7.10
CA GLN A 224 -26.10 -9.14 6.83
C GLN A 224 -25.70 -10.18 5.78
N LYS A 225 -26.23 -11.41 5.86
CA LYS A 225 -26.05 -12.46 4.86
C LYS A 225 -26.54 -12.01 3.48
N ALA A 226 -27.75 -11.46 3.41
CA ALA A 226 -28.34 -11.00 2.14
C ALA A 226 -27.50 -9.89 1.49
N ARG A 227 -27.00 -8.93 2.28
CA ARG A 227 -26.09 -7.88 1.79
C ARG A 227 -24.80 -8.48 1.21
N LEU A 228 -24.14 -9.37 1.94
CA LEU A 228 -22.90 -10.01 1.47
C LEU A 228 -23.14 -10.85 0.19
N GLN A 229 -24.28 -11.54 0.08
CA GLN A 229 -24.64 -12.28 -1.13
C GLN A 229 -24.87 -11.37 -2.33
N ASN A 230 -25.50 -10.21 -2.14
CA ASN A 230 -25.68 -9.22 -3.19
C ASN A 230 -24.34 -8.63 -3.64
N ASP A 231 -23.44 -8.29 -2.69
CA ASP A 231 -22.10 -7.78 -3.00
C ASP A 231 -21.30 -8.84 -3.77
N LEU A 232 -21.32 -10.09 -3.32
CA LEU A 232 -20.67 -11.22 -3.98
C LEU A 232 -21.14 -11.37 -5.43
N SER A 233 -22.47 -11.34 -5.64
CA SER A 233 -23.08 -11.45 -6.97
C SER A 233 -22.66 -10.29 -7.88
N SER A 234 -22.62 -9.07 -7.34
CA SER A 234 -22.20 -7.87 -8.07
C SER A 234 -20.73 -7.94 -8.48
N TYR A 235 -19.83 -8.36 -7.59
CA TYR A 235 -18.41 -8.50 -7.90
C TYR A 235 -18.16 -9.61 -8.92
N GLN A 236 -18.86 -10.74 -8.82
CA GLN A 236 -18.76 -11.83 -9.79
C GLN A 236 -19.27 -11.40 -11.18
N GLU A 237 -20.38 -10.68 -11.25
CA GLU A 237 -20.91 -10.19 -12.52
C GLU A 237 -19.98 -9.16 -13.16
N TYR A 238 -19.44 -8.21 -12.38
CA TYR A 238 -18.43 -7.27 -12.87
C TYR A 238 -17.20 -7.99 -13.44
N ASN A 239 -16.67 -8.93 -12.69
CA ASN A 239 -15.49 -9.69 -13.11
C ASN A 239 -15.75 -10.47 -14.40
N ARG A 240 -16.93 -11.09 -14.52
CA ARG A 240 -17.32 -11.77 -15.76
C ARG A 240 -17.39 -10.82 -16.97
N GLN A 241 -17.84 -9.58 -16.78
CA GLN A 241 -17.84 -8.59 -17.86
C GLN A 241 -16.43 -8.18 -18.26
N VAL A 242 -15.53 -8.00 -17.29
CA VAL A 242 -14.12 -7.70 -17.57
C VAL A 242 -13.44 -8.86 -18.30
N GLU A 243 -13.68 -10.10 -17.90
CA GLU A 243 -13.13 -11.30 -18.55
C GLU A 243 -13.54 -11.42 -20.04
N ILE A 244 -14.74 -11.00 -20.40
CA ILE A 244 -15.18 -10.97 -21.81
C ILE A 244 -14.40 -9.93 -22.62
N THR A 245 -13.97 -8.84 -22.02
CA THR A 245 -13.27 -7.72 -22.69
C THR A 245 -11.75 -7.89 -22.77
N VAL A 246 -11.19 -8.74 -21.90
CA VAL A 246 -9.75 -9.02 -21.86
C VAL A 246 -9.40 -10.16 -22.80
N PRO A 247 -8.35 -10.06 -23.62
CA PRO A 247 -7.90 -11.16 -24.46
C PRO A 247 -7.51 -12.39 -23.65
N ASP A 248 -7.85 -13.58 -24.15
CA ASP A 248 -7.59 -14.87 -23.49
C ASP A 248 -6.11 -15.09 -23.14
N SER A 249 -5.18 -14.50 -23.90
CA SER A 249 -3.74 -14.60 -23.64
C SER A 249 -3.27 -13.79 -22.43
N LEU A 250 -4.02 -12.78 -22.02
CA LEU A 250 -3.67 -11.88 -20.91
C LEU A 250 -4.38 -12.22 -19.59
N LEU A 251 -5.58 -12.78 -19.68
CA LEU A 251 -6.37 -13.09 -18.51
C LEU A 251 -5.63 -13.92 -17.45
N PRO A 252 -4.88 -15.01 -17.81
CA PRO A 252 -4.10 -15.75 -16.82
C PRO A 252 -3.00 -14.94 -16.13
N GLN A 253 -2.40 -13.97 -16.86
CA GLN A 253 -1.36 -13.12 -16.30
C GLN A 253 -1.94 -12.10 -15.32
N ILE A 254 -3.12 -11.56 -15.60
CA ILE A 254 -3.83 -10.67 -14.67
C ILE A 254 -4.27 -11.46 -13.44
N GLN A 255 -4.84 -12.66 -13.61
CA GLN A 255 -5.28 -13.52 -12.50
C GLN A 255 -4.13 -14.01 -11.60
N ALA A 256 -2.90 -14.07 -12.13
CA ALA A 256 -1.71 -14.41 -11.34
C ALA A 256 -1.27 -13.27 -10.40
N LEU A 257 -1.77 -12.05 -10.58
CA LEU A 257 -1.52 -10.94 -9.68
C LEU A 257 -2.43 -11.06 -8.45
N ASP A 258 -1.81 -11.06 -7.28
CA ASP A 258 -2.51 -11.15 -6.00
C ASP A 258 -2.62 -9.76 -5.36
N ALA A 259 -3.84 -9.19 -5.40
CA ALA A 259 -4.10 -7.86 -4.82
C ALA A 259 -3.86 -7.79 -3.30
N SER A 260 -3.88 -8.93 -2.60
CA SER A 260 -3.57 -8.99 -1.17
C SER A 260 -2.14 -8.53 -0.88
N LYS A 261 -1.21 -8.85 -1.80
CA LYS A 261 0.23 -8.54 -1.71
C LYS A 261 0.60 -7.14 -2.17
N PHE A 262 -0.34 -6.40 -2.77
CA PHE A 262 -0.08 -5.03 -3.19
C PHE A 262 0.27 -4.17 -1.97
N PRO A 263 1.36 -3.40 -2.01
CA PRO A 263 1.76 -2.56 -0.89
C PRO A 263 0.75 -1.45 -0.63
N VAL A 264 0.63 -1.02 0.60
CA VAL A 264 -0.01 0.27 0.90
C VAL A 264 1.03 1.35 0.67
N ILE A 265 0.66 2.37 -0.09
CA ILE A 265 1.58 3.38 -0.61
C ILE A 265 1.42 4.67 0.18
N GLU A 266 2.52 5.32 0.49
CA GLU A 266 2.57 6.71 0.89
C GLU A 266 3.07 7.55 -0.28
N LEU A 267 2.31 8.62 -0.61
CA LEU A 267 2.70 9.57 -1.65
C LEU A 267 3.48 10.74 -1.05
N ASN A 268 4.73 10.87 -1.49
CA ASN A 268 5.62 11.98 -1.14
C ASN A 268 5.76 12.93 -2.34
N ILE A 269 4.64 13.51 -2.76
CA ILE A 269 4.57 14.43 -3.89
C ILE A 269 4.49 15.87 -3.38
N ASP A 270 5.29 16.76 -3.97
CA ASP A 270 4.92 18.17 -4.04
C ASP A 270 3.87 18.33 -5.15
N ALA A 271 2.59 18.40 -4.75
CA ALA A 271 1.49 18.52 -5.69
C ALA A 271 1.60 19.76 -6.57
N ALA A 272 2.26 20.81 -6.09
CA ALA A 272 2.53 22.02 -6.88
C ALA A 272 3.59 21.76 -7.97
N ALA A 273 4.64 20.98 -7.67
CA ALA A 273 5.64 20.60 -8.64
C ALA A 273 5.04 19.73 -9.77
N VAL A 274 4.24 18.72 -9.41
CA VAL A 274 3.54 17.86 -10.37
C VAL A 274 2.57 18.66 -11.24
N ALA A 275 1.80 19.56 -10.64
CA ALA A 275 0.86 20.40 -11.39
C ALA A 275 1.56 21.34 -12.38
N ASN A 276 2.78 21.78 -12.08
CA ASN A 276 3.58 22.64 -12.98
C ASN A 276 4.30 21.84 -14.07
N ASP A 277 4.52 20.54 -13.85
CA ASP A 277 5.22 19.63 -14.78
C ASP A 277 4.25 18.64 -15.44
N SER A 278 2.95 18.96 -15.44
CA SER A 278 1.93 18.10 -16.04
C SER A 278 2.12 17.98 -17.56
N ALA A 279 1.67 16.86 -18.10
CA ALA A 279 1.63 16.60 -19.54
C ALA A 279 1.05 17.77 -20.33
N PHE A 280 0.01 18.36 -19.79
CA PHE A 280 -0.63 19.52 -20.40
C PHE A 280 0.29 20.73 -20.51
N VAL A 281 1.07 21.03 -19.47
CA VAL A 281 2.00 22.16 -19.47
C VAL A 281 3.13 21.96 -20.47
N GLN A 282 3.67 20.75 -20.56
CA GLN A 282 4.75 20.41 -21.46
C GLN A 282 4.29 20.40 -22.94
N GLU A 283 3.10 19.89 -23.20
CA GLU A 283 2.51 19.81 -24.55
C GLU A 283 1.77 21.10 -24.97
N SER A 284 1.72 22.14 -24.13
CA SER A 284 1.05 23.38 -24.47
C SER A 284 1.78 24.12 -25.59
N LEU A 285 1.01 24.74 -26.51
CA LEU A 285 1.55 25.53 -27.60
C LEU A 285 2.45 26.66 -27.04
N LYS A 286 3.68 26.73 -27.52
CA LYS A 286 4.63 27.76 -27.14
C LYS A 286 4.27 29.10 -27.81
N ASN A 287 4.84 30.19 -27.32
CA ASN A 287 4.61 31.52 -27.92
C ASN A 287 5.03 31.53 -29.40
N GLU A 288 6.09 30.83 -29.78
CA GLU A 288 6.56 30.69 -31.16
C GLU A 288 5.49 30.04 -32.07
N ASP A 289 4.84 28.97 -31.61
CA ASP A 289 3.75 28.31 -32.34
C ASP A 289 2.58 29.28 -32.57
N LEU A 290 2.27 30.09 -31.54
CA LEU A 290 1.18 31.07 -31.61
C LEU A 290 1.53 32.28 -32.52
N GLU A 291 2.80 32.55 -32.78
CA GLU A 291 3.23 33.56 -33.74
C GLU A 291 2.95 33.13 -35.18
N ASN A 292 3.01 31.89 -35.49
CA ASN A 292 2.65 31.31 -36.80
C ASN A 292 1.17 31.57 -37.16
N LEU A 293 0.32 31.81 -36.16
CA LEU A 293 -1.09 32.17 -36.34
C LEU A 293 -1.32 33.67 -36.55
N ASN A 294 -0.28 34.51 -36.60
CA ASN A 294 -0.44 35.95 -36.79
C ASN A 294 -0.99 36.30 -38.16
N TYR A 295 -1.88 37.29 -38.21
CA TYR A 295 -2.37 37.83 -39.47
C TYR A 295 -1.25 38.46 -40.29
N ASN A 296 -1.19 38.11 -41.56
CA ASN A 296 -0.29 38.72 -42.55
C ASN A 296 -1.07 39.34 -43.67
N VAL A 297 -0.88 40.63 -43.87
CA VAL A 297 -1.59 41.44 -44.90
C VAL A 297 -1.33 40.94 -46.32
N PHE A 298 -0.18 40.33 -46.56
CA PHE A 298 0.16 39.76 -47.88
C PHE A 298 -0.73 38.61 -48.35
N ARG A 299 -1.47 38.00 -47.45
CA ARG A 299 -2.49 36.96 -47.78
C ARG A 299 -3.74 37.54 -48.46
N ASP A 300 -4.01 38.83 -48.30
CA ASP A 300 -5.14 39.53 -48.89
C ASP A 300 -4.81 40.23 -50.18
N VAL A 301 -3.52 40.35 -50.50
CA VAL A 301 -3.04 40.97 -51.71
C VAL A 301 -2.70 39.90 -52.73
N SER A 302 -3.20 40.03 -53.97
CA SER A 302 -2.84 39.12 -55.03
C SER A 302 -1.70 39.75 -55.86
N LEU A 303 -0.62 38.99 -56.00
CA LEU A 303 0.50 39.28 -56.90
C LEU A 303 0.80 38.03 -57.70
N ALA A 304 0.60 38.09 -59.00
CA ALA A 304 0.87 36.98 -59.92
C ALA A 304 1.67 37.39 -61.11
N ALA A 305 2.72 36.65 -61.43
CA ALA A 305 3.41 36.76 -62.70
C ALA A 305 2.80 35.73 -63.70
N TYR A 306 2.66 36.07 -64.93
CA TYR A 306 2.12 35.17 -65.92
C TYR A 306 2.93 35.22 -67.25
N ALA A 307 2.85 34.11 -67.97
CA ALA A 307 3.41 33.95 -69.29
C ALA A 307 2.43 33.09 -70.12
N ASP A 308 1.72 33.73 -71.02
CA ASP A 308 0.66 33.11 -71.82
C ASP A 308 0.97 33.14 -73.29
N TYR A 309 0.74 32.06 -74.00
CA TYR A 309 0.68 31.97 -75.46
C TYR A 309 -0.77 32.09 -75.90
N ASN A 310 -1.07 33.08 -76.71
CA ASN A 310 -2.40 33.44 -77.13
C ASN A 310 -2.58 33.18 -78.61
N ILE A 311 -3.58 32.49 -78.98
CA ILE A 311 -4.03 32.22 -80.34
C ILE A 311 -5.39 32.87 -80.53
N TYR A 312 -5.49 33.78 -81.42
CA TYR A 312 -6.72 34.44 -81.76
C TYR A 312 -7.07 34.02 -83.21
N ASP A 313 -8.29 33.53 -83.40
CA ASP A 313 -8.86 33.17 -84.66
C ASP A 313 -9.99 34.12 -85.07
N GLY A 314 -10.15 34.41 -86.31
CA GLY A 314 -11.13 35.36 -86.80
C GLY A 314 -10.84 36.79 -86.30
N THR A 315 -9.59 37.19 -86.29
CA THR A 315 -9.21 38.60 -85.89
C THR A 315 -9.39 39.56 -87.06
N GLY A 316 -10.01 40.69 -86.74
CA GLY A 316 -10.17 41.81 -87.66
C GLY A 316 -10.05 43.17 -86.88
N THR A 317 -10.07 44.27 -87.61
CA THR A 317 -10.24 45.61 -86.98
C THR A 317 -11.52 46.21 -87.41
N ALA A 318 -12.03 47.23 -86.72
CA ALA A 318 -13.26 47.95 -87.08
C ALA A 318 -13.14 48.63 -88.47
N LEU A 319 -11.93 48.78 -88.97
CA LEU A 319 -11.67 49.38 -90.31
C LEU A 319 -11.60 48.35 -91.45
N ASP A 320 -11.38 47.05 -91.16
CA ASP A 320 -11.34 45.95 -92.11
C ASP A 320 -11.92 44.70 -91.47
N PRO A 321 -13.23 44.58 -91.33
CA PRO A 321 -13.88 43.44 -90.72
C PRO A 321 -13.91 42.23 -91.62
N GLU A 322 -13.68 42.34 -92.93
CA GLU A 322 -13.75 41.22 -93.85
C GLU A 322 -12.45 40.39 -93.92
N ASN A 323 -11.34 40.93 -93.43
CA ASN A 323 -10.06 40.27 -93.46
C ASN A 323 -9.74 39.51 -92.13
N LEU A 324 -10.41 38.42 -91.92
CA LEU A 324 -10.27 37.60 -90.71
C LEU A 324 -9.01 36.74 -90.86
N GLY A 325 -7.95 37.10 -90.11
CA GLY A 325 -6.72 36.35 -90.02
C GLY A 325 -6.52 35.81 -88.60
N GLY A 326 -5.68 34.78 -88.47
CA GLY A 326 -5.20 34.28 -87.18
C GLY A 326 -4.04 35.16 -86.70
N ARG A 327 -3.98 35.37 -85.40
CA ARG A 327 -2.83 36.00 -84.71
C ARG A 327 -2.37 35.19 -83.53
N GLU A 328 -1.10 35.07 -83.41
CA GLU A 328 -0.43 34.36 -82.31
C GLU A 328 0.55 35.32 -81.63
N TYR A 329 0.56 35.38 -80.32
CA TYR A 329 1.57 36.13 -79.62
C TYR A 329 1.80 35.59 -78.20
N PHE A 330 2.98 35.80 -77.74
CA PHE A 330 3.37 35.51 -76.36
C PHE A 330 3.23 36.75 -75.51
N SER A 331 2.61 36.65 -74.31
CA SER A 331 2.47 37.74 -73.39
C SER A 331 3.04 37.34 -72.02
N VAL A 332 3.80 38.24 -71.46
CA VAL A 332 4.27 38.15 -70.07
C VAL A 332 3.79 39.40 -69.34
N GLY A 333 3.46 39.21 -68.10
CA GLY A 333 2.97 40.36 -67.25
C GLY A 333 2.91 40.01 -65.78
N VAL A 334 2.58 41.01 -65.04
CA VAL A 334 2.35 40.92 -63.56
C VAL A 334 0.99 41.53 -63.26
N ASN A 335 0.19 40.76 -62.59
CA ASN A 335 -1.09 41.19 -62.03
C ASN A 335 -0.95 41.51 -60.57
N PHE A 336 -1.37 42.70 -60.20
CA PHE A 336 -1.45 43.14 -58.78
C PHE A 336 -2.89 43.52 -58.48
N SER A 337 -3.44 42.98 -57.40
CA SER A 337 -4.82 43.23 -56.98
C SER A 337 -4.90 43.37 -55.48
N ILE A 338 -5.63 44.40 -55.02
CA ILE A 338 -5.95 44.64 -53.63
C ILE A 338 -7.47 44.69 -53.50
N PRO A 339 -8.08 43.97 -52.54
CA PRO A 339 -9.49 44.03 -52.32
C PRO A 339 -9.95 45.39 -51.80
N ILE A 340 -11.11 45.90 -52.29
CA ILE A 340 -11.71 47.17 -51.81
C ILE A 340 -13.14 46.86 -51.33
N PRO A 341 -13.48 47.14 -50.08
CA PRO A 341 -12.61 47.70 -49.01
C PRO A 341 -11.54 46.73 -48.52
N PHE A 342 -10.43 47.28 -48.07
CA PHE A 342 -9.32 46.56 -47.49
C PHE A 342 -9.52 46.37 -46.00
N ASN A 343 -10.15 45.28 -45.58
CA ASN A 343 -10.58 45.01 -44.18
C ASN A 343 -9.45 44.35 -43.34
N SER A 344 -8.21 44.83 -43.46
CA SER A 344 -7.07 44.26 -42.72
C SER A 344 -7.15 44.47 -41.22
N SER A 345 -7.84 45.52 -40.76
CA SER A 345 -8.03 45.81 -39.34
C SER A 345 -8.90 44.74 -38.66
N GLU A 346 -10.06 44.42 -39.27
CA GLU A 346 -11.02 43.47 -38.78
C GLU A 346 -10.45 42.06 -38.84
N LYS A 347 -9.72 41.72 -39.92
CA LYS A 347 -9.06 40.42 -40.01
C LYS A 347 -7.96 40.25 -38.99
N LYS A 348 -7.16 41.29 -38.74
CA LYS A 348 -6.14 41.33 -37.72
C LYS A 348 -6.76 41.14 -36.32
N GLU A 349 -7.85 41.82 -36.03
CA GLU A 349 -8.58 41.69 -34.78
C GLU A 349 -9.14 40.27 -34.62
N MET A 350 -9.77 39.70 -35.66
CA MET A 350 -10.27 38.32 -35.67
C MET A 350 -9.17 37.30 -35.32
N VAL A 351 -8.00 37.44 -35.92
CA VAL A 351 -6.84 36.54 -35.65
C VAL A 351 -6.34 36.74 -34.21
N GLN A 352 -6.27 37.97 -33.73
CA GLN A 352 -5.91 38.26 -32.33
C GLN A 352 -6.90 37.63 -31.34
N GLN A 353 -8.19 37.76 -31.61
CA GLN A 353 -9.22 37.17 -30.75
C GLN A 353 -9.17 35.64 -30.80
N ARG A 354 -8.86 35.01 -31.96
CA ARG A 354 -8.59 33.60 -32.08
C ARG A 354 -7.40 33.15 -31.23
N LYS A 355 -6.29 33.91 -31.32
CA LYS A 355 -5.06 33.64 -30.51
C LYS A 355 -5.36 33.77 -29.00
N LEU A 356 -6.07 34.81 -28.59
CA LEU A 356 -6.48 34.98 -27.18
C LEU A 356 -7.39 33.85 -26.70
N ARG A 357 -8.29 33.36 -27.57
CA ARG A 357 -9.14 32.22 -27.25
C ARG A 357 -8.31 30.96 -26.99
N TYR A 358 -7.28 30.69 -27.81
CA TYR A 358 -6.37 29.56 -27.57
C TYR A 358 -5.61 29.73 -26.26
N ILE A 359 -5.01 30.88 -26.00
CA ILE A 359 -4.29 31.16 -24.75
C ILE A 359 -5.22 30.99 -23.54
N ASN A 360 -6.43 31.49 -23.63
CA ASN A 360 -7.39 31.40 -22.52
C ASN A 360 -7.92 29.98 -22.32
N SER A 361 -8.10 29.21 -23.42
CA SER A 361 -8.49 27.79 -23.28
C SER A 361 -7.38 26.97 -22.60
N GLN A 362 -6.13 27.16 -23.00
CA GLN A 362 -4.98 26.49 -22.37
C GLN A 362 -4.88 26.84 -20.87
N LYS A 363 -4.96 28.14 -20.52
CA LYS A 363 -4.95 28.55 -19.11
C LYS A 363 -6.11 27.94 -18.30
N ARG A 364 -7.28 27.85 -18.91
CA ARG A 364 -8.46 27.25 -18.27
C ARG A 364 -8.26 25.76 -18.06
N GLU A 365 -7.75 25.05 -19.05
CA GLU A 365 -7.45 23.62 -18.97
C GLU A 365 -6.36 23.36 -17.91
N GLN A 366 -5.25 24.09 -17.95
CA GLN A 366 -4.20 24.02 -16.94
C GLN A 366 -4.74 24.24 -15.52
N TYR A 367 -5.58 25.26 -15.34
CA TYR A 367 -6.21 25.51 -14.04
C TYR A 367 -7.11 24.33 -13.61
N SER A 368 -7.86 23.76 -14.55
CA SER A 368 -8.73 22.61 -14.28
C SER A 368 -7.94 21.36 -13.89
N GLU A 369 -6.85 21.06 -14.61
CA GLU A 369 -5.97 19.93 -14.31
C GLU A 369 -5.24 20.12 -12.97
N ASN A 370 -4.67 21.27 -12.73
CA ASN A 370 -4.03 21.57 -11.45
C ASN A 370 -4.99 21.37 -10.28
N LYS A 371 -6.22 21.89 -10.42
CA LYS A 371 -7.25 21.70 -9.40
C LYS A 371 -7.58 20.22 -9.19
N GLU A 372 -7.66 19.45 -10.26
CA GLU A 372 -7.95 18.01 -10.19
C GLU A 372 -6.81 17.23 -9.52
N ILE A 373 -5.56 17.50 -9.90
CA ILE A 373 -4.37 16.91 -9.25
C ILE A 373 -4.36 17.19 -7.74
N TYR A 374 -4.61 18.44 -7.34
CA TYR A 374 -4.72 18.79 -5.92
C TYR A 374 -5.84 18.05 -5.21
N ASN A 375 -7.02 17.96 -5.82
CA ASN A 375 -8.17 17.27 -5.24
C ASN A 375 -7.87 15.78 -5.02
N ILE A 376 -7.34 15.09 -6.04
CA ILE A 376 -7.00 13.67 -5.96
C ILE A 376 -5.91 13.43 -4.92
N TYR A 377 -4.86 14.27 -4.89
CA TYR A 377 -3.79 14.15 -3.91
C TYR A 377 -4.26 14.28 -2.46
N TYR A 378 -5.07 15.30 -2.15
CA TYR A 378 -5.58 15.47 -0.79
C TYR A 378 -6.61 14.41 -0.42
N GLU A 379 -7.41 13.94 -1.38
CA GLU A 379 -8.31 12.82 -1.17
C GLU A 379 -7.54 11.53 -0.91
N TYR A 380 -6.43 11.29 -1.63
CA TYR A 380 -5.52 10.18 -1.38
C TYR A 380 -4.96 10.21 0.03
N LYS A 381 -4.43 11.35 0.47
CA LYS A 381 -3.94 11.53 1.85
C LYS A 381 -5.02 11.26 2.89
N TYR A 382 -6.24 11.71 2.65
CA TYR A 382 -7.36 11.44 3.54
C TYR A 382 -7.67 9.94 3.61
N LYS A 383 -7.69 9.23 2.47
CA LYS A 383 -7.87 7.77 2.42
C LYS A 383 -6.73 7.02 3.11
N THR A 384 -5.50 7.49 2.98
CA THR A 384 -4.36 6.91 3.72
C THR A 384 -4.58 6.99 5.23
N GLN A 385 -5.05 8.12 5.76
CA GLN A 385 -5.39 8.25 7.18
C GLN A 385 -6.54 7.34 7.60
N GLN A 386 -7.57 7.19 6.77
CA GLN A 386 -8.68 6.26 7.02
C GLN A 386 -8.18 4.80 7.03
N PHE A 387 -7.28 4.44 6.10
CA PHE A 387 -6.68 3.11 6.04
C PHE A 387 -5.89 2.81 7.31
N ILE A 388 -5.05 3.73 7.77
CA ILE A 388 -4.30 3.62 9.03
C ILE A 388 -5.26 3.37 10.20
N GLN A 389 -6.39 4.08 10.26
CA GLN A 389 -7.37 3.90 11.33
C GLN A 389 -8.03 2.51 11.28
N LEU A 390 -8.42 2.04 10.08
CA LEU A 390 -8.99 0.69 9.91
C LEU A 390 -7.96 -0.40 10.23
N TYR A 391 -6.70 -0.19 9.85
CA TYR A 391 -5.63 -1.14 10.17
C TYR A 391 -5.38 -1.23 11.67
N LYS A 392 -5.44 -0.12 12.41
CA LYS A 392 -5.40 -0.12 13.89
C LYS A 392 -6.56 -0.92 14.48
N ASP A 393 -7.78 -0.72 13.98
CA ASP A 393 -8.95 -1.48 14.42
C ASP A 393 -8.80 -2.99 14.11
N TYR A 394 -8.27 -3.34 12.94
CA TYR A 394 -7.96 -4.73 12.57
C TYR A 394 -6.96 -5.37 13.53
N GLN A 395 -5.86 -4.69 13.85
CA GLN A 395 -4.84 -5.20 14.78
C GLN A 395 -5.40 -5.38 16.19
N SER A 396 -6.15 -4.41 16.70
CA SER A 396 -6.79 -4.51 18.01
C SER A 396 -7.76 -5.70 18.11
N ARG A 397 -8.53 -5.97 17.03
CA ARG A 397 -9.42 -7.12 16.95
C ARG A 397 -8.65 -8.44 16.89
N ARG A 398 -7.54 -8.48 16.13
CA ARG A 398 -6.66 -9.63 16.06
C ARG A 398 -6.14 -10.01 17.44
N GLU A 399 -5.56 -9.05 18.16
CA GLU A 399 -5.09 -9.26 19.54
C GLU A 399 -6.22 -9.73 20.47
N THR A 400 -7.41 -9.13 20.37
CA THR A 400 -8.56 -9.55 21.16
C THR A 400 -8.97 -10.99 20.86
N ILE A 401 -8.93 -11.43 19.59
CA ILE A 401 -9.24 -12.79 19.17
C ILE A 401 -8.18 -13.76 19.70
N GLU A 402 -6.90 -13.41 19.64
CA GLU A 402 -5.79 -14.21 20.19
C GLU A 402 -5.94 -14.41 21.70
N ASN A 403 -6.30 -13.34 22.43
CA ASN A 403 -6.58 -13.42 23.87
C ASN A 403 -7.77 -14.35 24.16
N TYR A 404 -8.85 -14.28 23.36
CA TYR A 404 -9.99 -15.17 23.48
C TYR A 404 -9.64 -16.64 23.19
N GLN A 405 -8.73 -16.91 22.24
CA GLN A 405 -8.21 -18.27 22.00
C GLN A 405 -7.45 -18.79 23.21
N THR A 406 -6.70 -17.94 23.89
CA THR A 406 -5.99 -18.28 25.14
C THR A 406 -6.96 -18.63 26.24
N LEU A 407 -8.02 -17.82 26.47
CA LEU A 407 -9.07 -18.12 27.44
C LEU A 407 -9.75 -19.47 27.14
N LYS A 408 -9.99 -19.80 25.87
CA LYS A 408 -10.54 -21.10 25.46
C LYS A 408 -9.63 -22.26 25.86
N LYS A 409 -8.32 -22.16 25.60
CA LYS A 409 -7.35 -23.20 25.95
C LYS A 409 -7.27 -23.43 27.46
N LEU A 410 -7.40 -22.35 28.24
CA LEU A 410 -7.41 -22.40 29.70
C LEU A 410 -8.74 -22.90 30.28
N GLN A 411 -9.77 -23.15 29.46
CA GLN A 411 -11.13 -23.45 29.89
C GLN A 411 -11.70 -22.40 30.86
N ASP A 412 -11.25 -21.14 30.71
CA ASP A 412 -11.69 -20.02 31.54
C ASP A 412 -13.18 -19.71 31.32
N SER A 413 -13.91 -19.44 32.43
CA SER A 413 -15.32 -19.08 32.36
C SER A 413 -15.63 -17.77 31.62
N GLY A 414 -14.63 -16.96 31.33
CA GLY A 414 -14.74 -15.74 30.51
C GLY A 414 -14.82 -16.02 29.00
N TYR A 415 -14.53 -17.24 28.56
CA TYR A 415 -14.68 -17.62 27.15
C TYR A 415 -16.15 -17.79 26.76
N SER A 416 -16.51 -17.23 25.63
CA SER A 416 -17.83 -17.41 25.01
C SER A 416 -17.69 -17.58 23.51
N THR A 417 -18.18 -18.70 22.97
CA THR A 417 -18.21 -18.99 21.53
C THR A 417 -18.93 -17.88 20.74
N GLN A 418 -20.06 -17.38 21.25
CA GLN A 418 -20.82 -16.31 20.60
C GLN A 418 -19.99 -15.04 20.47
N ARG A 419 -19.26 -14.67 21.53
CA ARG A 419 -18.40 -13.48 21.52
C ARG A 419 -17.20 -13.65 20.58
N MET A 420 -16.60 -14.83 20.53
CA MET A 420 -15.56 -15.17 19.56
C MET A 420 -16.05 -15.03 18.13
N VAL A 421 -17.21 -15.59 17.80
CA VAL A 421 -17.80 -15.46 16.47
C VAL A 421 -18.11 -14.00 16.13
N HIS A 422 -18.67 -13.25 17.07
CA HIS A 422 -18.93 -11.82 16.87
C HIS A 422 -17.65 -11.03 16.54
N LEU A 423 -16.55 -11.26 17.26
CA LEU A 423 -15.25 -10.64 16.98
C LEU A 423 -14.72 -11.02 15.60
N LEU A 424 -14.88 -12.28 15.21
CA LEU A 424 -14.47 -12.75 13.88
C LEU A 424 -15.29 -12.11 12.76
N LEU A 425 -16.62 -12.03 12.90
CA LEU A 425 -17.50 -11.36 11.93
C LEU A 425 -17.13 -9.88 11.78
N GLN A 426 -16.84 -9.19 12.90
CA GLN A 426 -16.35 -7.83 12.89
C GLN A 426 -14.98 -7.70 12.21
N ARG A 427 -14.06 -8.65 12.42
CA ARG A 427 -12.76 -8.67 11.76
C ARG A 427 -12.91 -8.79 10.23
N TYR A 428 -13.78 -9.67 9.74
CA TYR A 428 -14.08 -9.78 8.31
C TYR A 428 -14.64 -8.49 7.71
N ALA A 429 -15.55 -7.82 8.44
CA ALA A 429 -16.12 -6.56 8.01
C ALA A 429 -15.04 -5.46 7.88
N VAL A 430 -14.11 -5.38 8.83
CA VAL A 430 -12.99 -4.43 8.77
C VAL A 430 -12.06 -4.75 7.61
N VAL A 431 -11.76 -6.03 7.36
CA VAL A 431 -10.92 -6.46 6.23
C VAL A 431 -11.54 -6.05 4.89
N LEU A 432 -12.84 -6.24 4.70
CA LEU A 432 -13.52 -5.80 3.48
C LEU A 432 -13.44 -4.28 3.29
N GLN A 433 -13.61 -3.50 4.36
CA GLN A 433 -13.44 -2.04 4.31
C GLN A 433 -12.00 -1.63 3.97
N MET A 434 -11.00 -2.35 4.50
CA MET A 434 -9.59 -2.11 4.18
C MET A 434 -9.30 -2.40 2.70
N ILE A 435 -9.84 -3.50 2.16
CA ILE A 435 -9.70 -3.86 0.74
C ILE A 435 -10.35 -2.79 -0.15
N ASP A 436 -11.57 -2.34 0.19
CA ASP A 436 -12.26 -1.27 -0.55
C ASP A 436 -11.46 0.03 -0.56
N LEU A 437 -10.93 0.41 0.58
CA LEU A 437 -10.16 1.65 0.70
C LEU A 437 -8.82 1.56 -0.04
N LYS A 438 -8.14 0.41 0.05
CA LYS A 438 -6.91 0.13 -0.70
C LYS A 438 -7.16 0.17 -2.22
N GLN A 439 -8.27 -0.43 -2.69
CA GLN A 439 -8.69 -0.32 -4.09
C GLN A 439 -8.84 1.14 -4.51
N GLN A 440 -9.59 1.94 -3.73
CA GLN A 440 -9.78 3.36 -4.03
C GLN A 440 -8.46 4.14 -4.06
N MET A 441 -7.52 3.82 -3.17
CA MET A 441 -6.19 4.43 -3.18
C MET A 441 -5.44 4.10 -4.48
N TYR A 442 -5.46 2.84 -4.92
CA TYR A 442 -4.82 2.44 -6.18
C TYR A 442 -5.47 3.08 -7.41
N LEU A 443 -6.79 3.23 -7.42
CA LEU A 443 -7.49 3.94 -8.49
C LEU A 443 -7.09 5.42 -8.55
N GLN A 444 -6.89 6.06 -7.40
CA GLN A 444 -6.39 7.44 -7.34
C GLN A 444 -4.93 7.57 -7.79
N LEU A 445 -4.08 6.56 -7.53
CA LEU A 445 -2.70 6.57 -8.04
C LEU A 445 -2.67 6.59 -9.57
N ILE A 446 -3.44 5.72 -10.23
CA ILE A 446 -3.52 5.72 -11.70
C ILE A 446 -4.22 6.97 -12.24
N ASP A 447 -5.10 7.59 -11.46
CA ASP A 447 -5.77 8.83 -11.84
C ASP A 447 -4.83 10.04 -11.81
N ILE A 448 -3.87 10.08 -10.89
CA ILE A 448 -2.78 11.07 -10.91
C ILE A 448 -1.82 10.78 -12.06
N ASP A 449 -1.48 9.52 -12.29
CA ASP A 449 -0.47 9.10 -13.27
C ASP A 449 -0.81 9.53 -14.70
N LYS A 450 -2.10 9.59 -15.06
CA LYS A 450 -2.55 10.09 -16.39
C LYS A 450 -2.15 11.55 -16.68
N TYR A 451 -1.81 12.33 -15.64
CA TYR A 451 -1.36 13.72 -15.77
C TYR A 451 0.17 13.85 -15.85
N LEU A 452 0.91 12.76 -15.66
CA LEU A 452 2.36 12.74 -15.75
C LEU A 452 2.80 12.32 -17.17
N THR A 453 3.78 13.01 -17.74
CA THR A 453 4.32 12.68 -19.10
C THR A 453 5.58 11.86 -19.06
N ASP A 454 6.57 12.36 -18.34
CA ASP A 454 7.93 11.83 -18.36
C ASP A 454 8.27 11.02 -17.10
N HIS A 455 7.41 11.11 -16.08
CA HIS A 455 7.60 10.47 -14.79
C HIS A 455 6.42 9.57 -14.45
N SER A 456 6.71 8.41 -13.87
CA SER A 456 5.69 7.56 -13.29
C SER A 456 5.35 8.03 -11.87
N ILE A 457 4.08 7.94 -11.48
CA ILE A 457 3.66 8.16 -10.09
C ILE A 457 4.47 7.33 -9.08
N MET A 458 5.04 6.21 -9.55
CA MET A 458 5.85 5.31 -8.74
C MET A 458 7.19 5.91 -8.28
N GLU A 459 7.68 6.96 -8.92
CA GLU A 459 8.87 7.70 -8.48
C GLU A 459 8.62 8.49 -7.20
N TYR A 460 7.35 8.85 -6.95
CA TYR A 460 6.90 9.59 -5.77
C TYR A 460 6.26 8.70 -4.71
N ALA A 461 6.23 7.39 -4.95
CA ALA A 461 5.56 6.42 -4.12
C ALA A 461 6.57 5.66 -3.25
N SER A 462 6.29 5.54 -1.96
CA SER A 462 7.01 4.70 -1.02
C SER A 462 6.05 3.77 -0.28
N PRO A 463 6.50 2.60 0.19
CA PRO A 463 5.69 1.80 1.09
C PRO A 463 5.36 2.61 2.34
N LEU A 464 4.09 2.53 2.79
CA LEU A 464 3.66 3.18 4.02
C LEU A 464 4.42 2.56 5.21
N ASP A 465 5.18 3.38 5.91
CA ASP A 465 5.82 2.97 7.16
C ASP A 465 4.80 2.99 8.31
N ILE A 466 4.50 1.81 8.83
CA ILE A 466 3.59 1.62 9.96
C ILE A 466 4.32 1.37 11.28
N SER A 467 5.64 1.32 11.30
CA SER A 467 6.43 1.01 12.49
C SER A 467 6.13 1.94 13.66
N ASN A 468 5.91 3.21 13.37
CA ASN A 468 5.59 4.25 14.36
C ASN A 468 4.09 4.38 14.69
N LEU A 469 3.21 3.61 14.01
CA LEU A 469 1.76 3.72 14.21
C LEU A 469 1.25 2.93 15.43
N PHE A 470 2.06 2.02 15.94
CA PHE A 470 1.73 1.14 17.05
C PHE A 470 2.76 1.30 18.17
N PRO A 471 2.66 2.35 19.00
CA PRO A 471 3.54 2.53 20.15
C PRO A 471 3.41 1.43 21.20
N TYR A 472 2.44 0.52 21.05
CA TYR A 472 2.25 -0.68 21.87
C TYR A 472 2.66 -1.95 21.11
N GLN A 473 3.77 -1.94 20.37
CA GLN A 473 4.38 -3.22 20.03
C GLN A 473 4.74 -3.89 21.35
N SER A 474 4.13 -5.06 21.58
CA SER A 474 4.51 -5.88 22.72
C SER A 474 6.03 -6.04 22.68
N VAL A 475 6.69 -5.76 23.80
CA VAL A 475 8.12 -6.01 23.94
C VAL A 475 8.37 -7.44 23.48
N LYS A 476 9.24 -7.64 22.51
CA LYS A 476 9.59 -8.97 22.01
C LYS A 476 10.86 -9.42 22.70
N ALA A 477 10.76 -10.50 23.47
CA ALA A 477 11.89 -11.09 24.14
C ALA A 477 11.79 -12.62 24.10
N ASP A 478 12.92 -13.29 24.14
CA ASP A 478 12.95 -14.75 24.15
C ASP A 478 12.77 -15.32 25.56
N GLY A 479 13.16 -14.56 26.58
CA GLY A 479 13.03 -14.96 27.97
C GLY A 479 12.60 -13.82 28.89
N ILE A 480 12.15 -14.15 30.11
CA ILE A 480 11.73 -13.18 31.11
C ILE A 480 11.89 -13.75 32.56
N TYR A 481 12.29 -12.88 33.47
CA TYR A 481 12.30 -13.17 34.90
C TYR A 481 10.95 -12.84 35.53
N ILE A 482 10.45 -13.74 36.38
CA ILE A 482 9.26 -13.54 37.21
C ILE A 482 9.61 -13.80 38.68
N TRP A 483 9.69 -12.76 39.44
CA TRP A 483 9.93 -12.86 40.89
C TRP A 483 8.70 -13.31 41.64
N SER A 484 8.91 -13.95 42.79
CA SER A 484 7.87 -14.54 43.64
C SER A 484 6.73 -13.55 44.01
N GLU A 485 7.04 -12.28 44.27
CA GLU A 485 6.05 -11.24 44.52
C GLU A 485 5.17 -10.99 43.29
N THR A 486 5.75 -10.85 42.11
CA THR A 486 5.01 -10.67 40.86
C THR A 486 4.17 -11.89 40.55
N PHE A 487 4.70 -13.10 40.80
CA PHE A 487 3.99 -14.34 40.60
C PHE A 487 2.81 -14.46 41.57
N ALA A 488 3.01 -14.20 42.89
CA ALA A 488 1.96 -14.26 43.92
C ALA A 488 0.78 -13.36 43.60
N ASN A 489 1.07 -12.13 43.13
CA ASN A 489 0.07 -11.06 42.96
C ASN A 489 -0.72 -11.14 41.65
N ASN A 490 -0.36 -12.01 40.67
CA ASN A 490 -1.03 -12.16 39.41
C ASN A 490 -1.62 -13.55 39.24
N ARG A 491 -2.80 -13.66 38.63
CA ARG A 491 -3.44 -14.94 38.31
C ARG A 491 -2.70 -15.65 37.17
N ASN A 492 -2.74 -16.98 37.13
CA ASN A 492 -2.08 -17.78 36.12
C ASN A 492 -2.52 -17.44 34.68
N GLU A 493 -3.81 -17.17 34.48
CA GLU A 493 -4.36 -16.79 33.18
C GLU A 493 -3.76 -15.46 32.68
N VAL A 494 -3.61 -14.48 33.58
CA VAL A 494 -3.03 -13.17 33.27
C VAL A 494 -1.55 -13.31 32.89
N LEU A 495 -0.81 -14.11 33.67
CA LEU A 495 0.60 -14.38 33.39
C LEU A 495 0.79 -15.11 32.06
N LEU A 496 -0.04 -16.12 31.80
CA LEU A 496 0.09 -16.90 30.56
C LEU A 496 -0.28 -16.08 29.32
N GLU A 497 -1.34 -15.25 29.40
CA GLU A 497 -1.68 -14.29 28.36
C GLU A 497 -0.53 -13.30 28.10
N PHE A 498 0.04 -12.77 29.17
CA PHE A 498 1.17 -11.85 29.12
C PHE A 498 2.40 -12.50 28.45
N LEU A 499 2.79 -13.71 28.87
CA LEU A 499 3.92 -14.45 28.32
C LEU A 499 3.72 -14.80 26.83
N ASN A 500 2.51 -15.25 26.49
CA ASN A 500 2.16 -15.57 25.10
C ASN A 500 2.19 -14.32 24.22
N ARG A 501 1.71 -13.18 24.70
CA ARG A 501 1.75 -11.90 23.97
C ARG A 501 3.19 -11.40 23.72
N LEU A 502 4.08 -11.60 24.69
CA LEU A 502 5.51 -11.30 24.52
C LEU A 502 6.23 -12.31 23.62
N ASN A 503 5.59 -13.41 23.26
CA ASN A 503 6.18 -14.54 22.51
C ASN A 503 7.41 -15.14 23.22
N VAL A 504 7.39 -15.18 24.55
CA VAL A 504 8.48 -15.68 25.41
C VAL A 504 8.57 -17.21 25.27
N LYS A 505 9.80 -17.72 25.21
CA LYS A 505 10.09 -19.15 25.18
C LYS A 505 10.59 -19.69 26.51
N ASN A 506 11.35 -18.86 27.24
CA ASN A 506 11.96 -19.23 28.50
C ASN A 506 11.50 -18.30 29.62
N VAL A 507 11.06 -18.86 30.76
CA VAL A 507 10.63 -18.12 31.93
C VAL A 507 11.46 -18.57 33.12
N TYR A 508 12.11 -17.62 33.79
CA TYR A 508 12.85 -17.83 35.02
C TYR A 508 11.97 -17.43 36.18
N LEU A 509 11.34 -18.43 36.84
CA LEU A 509 10.31 -18.23 37.87
C LEU A 509 10.87 -18.47 39.27
N SER A 510 10.90 -17.44 40.08
CA SER A 510 11.20 -17.57 41.53
C SER A 510 9.94 -17.84 42.31
N LEU A 511 9.99 -18.82 43.22
CA LEU A 511 8.93 -19.14 44.17
C LEU A 511 9.20 -18.57 45.58
N GLY A 512 10.45 -18.11 45.82
CA GLY A 512 10.87 -17.73 47.16
C GLY A 512 10.69 -18.89 48.17
N SER A 513 10.43 -18.54 49.44
CA SER A 513 10.17 -19.51 50.52
C SER A 513 8.70 -19.87 50.70
N ASP A 514 7.79 -19.35 49.83
CA ASP A 514 6.34 -19.52 50.00
C ASP A 514 5.84 -20.81 49.33
N ARG A 515 5.70 -21.86 50.08
CA ARG A 515 5.18 -23.15 49.60
C ARG A 515 3.74 -23.09 49.10
N THR A 516 2.98 -22.05 49.42
CA THR A 516 1.61 -21.90 48.90
C THR A 516 1.57 -21.62 47.40
N LEU A 517 2.72 -21.22 46.82
CA LEU A 517 2.86 -20.96 45.41
C LEU A 517 3.14 -22.24 44.54
N TYR A 518 3.45 -23.38 45.18
CA TYR A 518 3.86 -24.59 44.47
C TYR A 518 2.77 -25.16 43.57
N GLU A 519 1.55 -25.33 44.10
CA GLU A 519 0.42 -25.79 43.31
C GLU A 519 0.11 -24.85 42.13
N LYS A 520 0.09 -23.54 42.42
CA LYS A 520 -0.10 -22.49 41.41
C LYS A 520 0.97 -22.54 40.32
N ALA A 521 2.24 -22.78 40.65
CA ALA A 521 3.34 -22.90 39.71
C ALA A 521 3.18 -24.15 38.81
N SER A 522 2.86 -25.30 39.42
CA SER A 522 2.64 -26.54 38.67
C SER A 522 1.49 -26.39 37.66
N GLU A 523 0.40 -25.76 38.04
CA GLU A 523 -0.72 -25.47 37.13
C GLU A 523 -0.31 -24.55 35.98
N LEU A 524 0.43 -23.44 36.27
CA LEU A 524 0.93 -22.54 35.25
C LEU A 524 1.88 -23.24 34.27
N ILE A 525 2.84 -24.00 34.78
CA ILE A 525 3.84 -24.74 33.97
C ILE A 525 3.13 -25.74 33.05
N LYS A 526 2.15 -26.48 33.58
CA LYS A 526 1.36 -27.43 32.80
C LYS A 526 0.59 -26.75 31.66
N ALA A 527 -0.07 -25.63 31.94
CA ALA A 527 -0.82 -24.87 30.96
C ALA A 527 0.10 -24.25 29.90
N ALA A 528 1.29 -23.80 30.28
CA ALA A 528 2.27 -23.15 29.41
C ALA A 528 2.91 -24.09 28.38
N ARG A 529 2.89 -25.40 28.60
CA ARG A 529 3.40 -26.41 27.64
C ARG A 529 2.65 -26.35 26.28
N GLU A 530 1.37 -26.01 26.28
CA GLU A 530 0.59 -25.86 25.06
C GLU A 530 1.05 -24.67 24.19
N PHE A 531 1.79 -23.73 24.80
CA PHE A 531 2.34 -22.53 24.14
C PHE A 531 3.85 -22.66 23.84
N ASN A 532 4.44 -23.83 24.08
CA ASN A 532 5.88 -24.08 23.96
C ASN A 532 6.74 -23.17 24.86
N ILE A 533 6.23 -22.77 26.01
CA ILE A 533 6.94 -21.97 27.02
C ILE A 533 7.56 -22.93 28.03
N ARG A 534 8.86 -22.79 28.27
CA ARG A 534 9.63 -23.55 29.25
C ARG A 534 9.85 -22.70 30.49
N PHE A 535 9.75 -23.35 31.65
CA PHE A 535 9.99 -22.69 32.93
C PHE A 535 11.25 -23.26 33.58
N GLN A 536 12.10 -22.37 34.11
CA GLN A 536 13.24 -22.71 34.94
C GLN A 536 12.99 -22.22 36.35
N LEU A 537 13.31 -23.04 37.37
CA LEU A 537 13.23 -22.65 38.75
C LEU A 537 14.36 -21.69 39.06
N LEU A 538 14.01 -20.43 39.36
CA LEU A 538 14.95 -19.38 39.67
C LEU A 538 15.26 -19.35 41.17
N SER A 539 16.53 -19.51 41.52
CA SER A 539 17.06 -19.29 42.88
C SER A 539 18.08 -18.16 42.87
N GLY A 540 17.80 -17.10 43.61
CA GLY A 540 18.70 -15.95 43.86
C GLY A 540 19.25 -15.90 45.26
N ASP A 541 19.48 -17.08 45.91
CA ASP A 541 20.01 -17.15 47.26
C ASP A 541 21.53 -17.08 47.28
N ASN A 542 22.08 -15.92 47.65
CA ASN A 542 23.50 -15.70 47.70
C ASN A 542 24.21 -16.49 48.81
N GLU A 543 23.49 -16.92 49.85
CA GLU A 543 24.04 -17.71 50.95
C GLU A 543 24.44 -19.13 50.45
N LEU A 544 23.89 -19.58 49.34
CA LEU A 544 24.18 -20.89 48.78
C LEU A 544 25.66 -21.17 48.52
N ILE A 545 26.50 -20.15 48.30
CA ILE A 545 27.97 -20.31 48.19
C ILE A 545 28.71 -20.39 49.49
N GLN A 546 28.01 -20.13 50.61
CA GLN A 546 28.62 -20.09 51.97
C GLN A 546 28.15 -21.22 52.86
N THR A 547 27.05 -21.88 52.51
CA THR A 547 26.45 -22.95 53.33
C THR A 547 27.32 -24.23 53.36
N GLU A 548 27.44 -24.86 54.56
CA GLU A 548 28.10 -26.16 54.71
C GLU A 548 27.22 -27.30 54.12
N ASN A 549 25.92 -27.07 53.84
CA ASN A 549 24.99 -28.05 53.34
C ASN A 549 24.68 -27.88 51.87
N GLN A 550 25.52 -27.22 51.09
CA GLN A 550 25.33 -26.83 49.69
C GLN A 550 24.76 -27.94 48.79
N MET A 551 25.33 -29.16 48.85
CA MET A 551 24.86 -30.29 48.12
C MET A 551 23.42 -30.68 48.43
N ALA A 552 23.00 -30.62 49.71
CA ALA A 552 21.63 -30.91 50.11
C ALA A 552 20.65 -29.85 49.67
N GLU A 553 21.01 -28.58 49.75
CA GLU A 553 20.18 -27.46 49.28
C GLU A 553 20.03 -27.46 47.73
N LEU A 554 21.06 -27.81 46.99
CA LEU A 554 21.02 -28.00 45.56
C LEU A 554 20.12 -29.20 45.18
N GLN A 555 20.20 -30.31 45.95
CA GLN A 555 19.33 -31.48 45.78
C GLN A 555 17.85 -31.13 46.02
N ASP A 556 17.58 -30.38 47.10
CA ASP A 556 16.20 -29.92 47.41
C ASP A 556 15.65 -29.04 46.25
N LEU A 557 16.46 -28.18 45.65
CA LEU A 557 16.07 -27.40 44.46
C LEU A 557 15.80 -28.28 43.24
N ALA A 558 16.63 -29.31 43.04
CA ALA A 558 16.46 -30.23 41.92
C ALA A 558 15.18 -31.05 42.05
N ASP A 559 14.94 -31.58 43.26
CA ASP A 559 13.74 -32.37 43.58
C ASP A 559 12.49 -31.51 43.41
N LEU A 560 12.50 -30.25 43.88
CA LEU A 560 11.40 -29.31 43.70
C LEU A 560 11.16 -28.99 42.24
N ALA A 561 12.19 -28.76 41.45
CA ALA A 561 12.08 -28.47 40.03
C ALA A 561 11.44 -29.64 39.26
N ASP A 562 11.83 -30.88 39.55
CA ASP A 562 11.27 -32.09 38.94
C ASP A 562 9.81 -32.30 39.38
N GLU A 563 9.52 -32.19 40.68
CA GLU A 563 8.16 -32.35 41.24
C GLU A 563 7.14 -31.39 40.60
N LEU A 564 7.51 -30.12 40.42
CA LEU A 564 6.61 -29.10 39.88
C LEU A 564 6.62 -29.06 38.34
N GLY A 565 7.53 -29.78 37.67
CA GLY A 565 7.61 -29.92 36.22
C GLY A 565 8.35 -28.81 35.51
N PHE A 566 9.30 -28.14 36.18
CA PHE A 566 10.25 -27.22 35.55
C PHE A 566 11.15 -27.95 34.54
N SER A 567 11.71 -27.23 33.59
CA SER A 567 12.66 -27.75 32.60
C SER A 567 14.13 -27.64 33.02
N GLY A 568 14.39 -26.96 34.14
CA GLY A 568 15.74 -26.76 34.68
C GLY A 568 15.77 -25.85 35.87
N ILE A 569 16.97 -25.57 36.34
CA ILE A 569 17.29 -24.66 37.43
C ILE A 569 18.10 -23.48 36.86
N HIS A 570 17.77 -22.30 37.33
CA HIS A 570 18.51 -21.07 37.03
C HIS A 570 19.03 -20.47 38.34
N LEU A 571 20.35 -20.39 38.46
CA LEU A 571 21.02 -19.83 39.63
C LEU A 571 21.40 -18.36 39.36
N ASP A 572 20.76 -17.44 40.08
CA ASP A 572 21.04 -16.01 40.07
C ASP A 572 21.78 -15.60 41.36
N VAL A 573 22.91 -16.26 41.58
CA VAL A 573 23.74 -16.07 42.76
C VAL A 573 24.80 -15.03 42.49
N GLU A 574 24.75 -13.95 43.23
CA GLU A 574 25.56 -12.73 43.01
C GLU A 574 26.54 -12.45 44.17
N PRO A 575 27.64 -13.20 44.30
CA PRO A 575 28.59 -13.00 45.35
C PRO A 575 29.27 -11.62 45.34
N HIS A 576 29.26 -10.94 44.24
CA HIS A 576 29.76 -9.57 44.13
C HIS A 576 28.93 -8.53 44.91
N THR A 577 27.81 -8.91 45.43
CA THR A 577 26.94 -8.08 46.32
C THR A 577 27.34 -8.15 47.78
N PHE A 578 28.22 -9.08 48.18
CA PHE A 578 28.74 -9.15 49.55
C PHE A 578 29.64 -7.95 49.88
N ALA A 579 29.53 -7.48 51.13
CA ALA A 579 30.22 -6.27 51.58
C ALA A 579 31.76 -6.32 51.51
N ASP A 580 32.33 -7.53 51.58
CA ASP A 580 33.76 -7.82 51.53
C ASP A 580 34.27 -8.40 50.19
N TRP A 581 33.42 -8.34 49.15
CA TRP A 581 33.74 -8.86 47.81
C TRP A 581 35.11 -8.38 47.30
N ASP A 582 35.41 -7.08 47.35
CA ASP A 582 36.66 -6.53 46.84
C ASP A 582 37.90 -7.09 47.54
N ALA A 583 37.78 -7.46 48.81
CA ALA A 583 38.86 -8.03 49.63
C ALA A 583 38.99 -9.54 49.42
N GLU A 584 37.91 -10.24 49.22
CA GLU A 584 37.80 -11.71 49.20
C GLU A 584 37.41 -12.25 47.81
N ARG A 585 37.54 -11.47 46.75
CA ARG A 585 37.08 -11.80 45.41
C ARG A 585 37.47 -13.18 44.95
N ASN A 586 38.74 -13.52 45.04
CA ASN A 586 39.26 -14.84 44.60
C ASN A 586 38.62 -15.99 45.40
N THR A 587 38.35 -15.78 46.67
CA THR A 587 37.69 -16.76 47.55
C THR A 587 36.23 -16.99 47.11
N TYR A 588 35.51 -15.91 46.81
CA TYR A 588 34.14 -15.99 46.34
C TYR A 588 34.02 -16.55 44.92
N GLU A 589 34.90 -16.17 44.01
CA GLU A 589 34.96 -16.76 42.67
C GLU A 589 35.22 -18.27 42.73
N GLN A 590 36.11 -18.74 43.63
CA GLN A 590 36.37 -20.15 43.82
C GLN A 590 35.20 -20.92 44.41
N LYS A 591 34.52 -20.37 45.41
CA LYS A 591 33.29 -20.92 46.00
C LYS A 591 32.14 -20.94 44.97
N TYR A 592 32.04 -19.95 44.10
CA TYR A 592 31.06 -19.91 43.03
C TYR A 592 31.28 -21.05 42.04
N VAL A 593 32.51 -21.30 41.65
CA VAL A 593 32.86 -22.43 40.77
C VAL A 593 32.52 -23.77 41.44
N GLU A 594 32.89 -23.93 42.72
CA GLU A 594 32.55 -25.14 43.51
C GLU A 594 31.02 -25.36 43.58
N MET A 595 30.25 -24.31 43.78
CA MET A 595 28.78 -24.39 43.74
C MET A 595 28.28 -24.90 42.40
N LEU A 596 28.85 -24.43 41.28
CA LEU A 596 28.45 -24.89 39.95
C LEU A 596 28.85 -26.36 39.67
N GLU A 597 30.00 -26.78 40.13
CA GLU A 597 30.45 -28.18 40.06
C GLU A 597 29.49 -29.09 40.85
N ASN A 598 29.10 -28.69 42.06
CA ASN A 598 28.16 -29.40 42.90
C ASN A 598 26.74 -29.41 42.26
N ALA A 599 26.30 -28.31 41.69
CA ALA A 599 25.01 -28.24 40.99
C ALA A 599 24.99 -29.19 39.77
N ASN A 600 26.07 -29.20 38.99
CA ASN A 600 26.20 -30.10 37.84
C ASN A 600 26.25 -31.57 38.26
N GLU A 601 26.90 -31.90 39.40
CA GLU A 601 26.93 -33.26 39.96
C GLU A 601 25.50 -33.67 40.38
N VAL A 602 24.79 -32.83 41.12
CA VAL A 602 23.39 -33.08 41.54
C VAL A 602 22.45 -33.33 40.35
N LEU A 603 22.59 -32.53 39.28
CA LEU A 603 21.78 -32.65 38.09
C LEU A 603 22.22 -33.77 37.14
N SER A 604 23.35 -34.40 37.41
CA SER A 604 23.92 -35.50 36.59
C SER A 604 22.92 -36.66 36.52
N GLY A 605 22.43 -36.97 35.34
CA GLY A 605 21.43 -38.04 35.10
C GLY A 605 19.99 -37.59 35.19
N SER A 606 19.69 -36.33 35.55
CA SER A 606 18.36 -35.71 35.42
C SER A 606 18.12 -35.19 34.00
N GLN A 607 16.89 -34.76 33.68
CA GLN A 607 16.56 -34.05 32.45
C GLN A 607 16.53 -32.52 32.64
N LEU A 608 16.92 -32.07 33.82
CA LEU A 608 16.92 -30.65 34.17
C LEU A 608 18.18 -29.98 33.62
N SER A 609 18.02 -28.82 32.96
CA SER A 609 19.14 -27.98 32.56
C SER A 609 19.62 -27.08 33.68
N LEU A 610 20.90 -26.72 33.69
CA LEU A 610 21.51 -25.75 34.60
C LEU A 610 21.87 -24.48 33.84
N SER A 611 21.33 -23.34 34.25
CA SER A 611 21.69 -22.04 33.72
C SER A 611 22.01 -21.04 34.84
N VAL A 612 22.78 -20.01 34.53
CA VAL A 612 23.19 -19.03 35.53
C VAL A 612 23.12 -17.60 35.04
N SER A 613 22.79 -16.66 35.91
CA SER A 613 23.02 -15.22 35.70
C SER A 613 24.45 -14.86 36.13
N ILE A 614 25.16 -14.10 35.30
CA ILE A 614 26.47 -13.58 35.64
C ILE A 614 26.61 -12.10 35.26
N PRO A 615 27.34 -11.29 36.04
CA PRO A 615 27.76 -9.97 35.61
C PRO A 615 28.87 -10.08 34.53
N HIS A 616 29.04 -9.05 33.71
CA HIS A 616 30.04 -9.00 32.63
C HIS A 616 31.52 -8.87 33.07
N PHE A 617 31.83 -9.03 34.34
CA PHE A 617 33.17 -8.90 34.90
C PHE A 617 33.69 -10.17 35.61
N TYR A 618 33.18 -11.36 35.24
CA TYR A 618 33.59 -12.66 35.77
C TYR A 618 34.60 -13.37 34.88
N GLU A 619 35.35 -12.61 34.04
CA GLU A 619 36.35 -13.16 33.11
C GLU A 619 37.28 -14.24 33.69
N PRO A 620 37.77 -14.15 34.92
CA PRO A 620 38.70 -15.15 35.45
C PRO A 620 38.13 -16.56 35.56
N ILE A 621 36.79 -16.71 35.70
CA ILE A 621 36.11 -17.97 35.94
C ILE A 621 35.19 -18.42 34.80
N LEU A 622 35.13 -17.68 33.68
CA LEU A 622 34.24 -17.98 32.56
C LEU A 622 34.40 -19.41 32.02
N SER A 623 35.68 -19.90 31.91
CA SER A 623 35.93 -21.25 31.43
C SER A 623 35.35 -22.33 32.35
N ASN A 624 35.35 -22.11 33.66
CA ASN A 624 34.80 -23.02 34.65
C ASN A 624 33.26 -22.99 34.59
N ILE A 625 32.65 -21.79 34.41
CA ILE A 625 31.22 -21.64 34.24
C ILE A 625 30.76 -22.36 32.96
N TYR A 626 31.48 -22.23 31.85
CA TYR A 626 31.20 -22.88 30.59
C TYR A 626 31.14 -24.42 30.70
N GLN A 627 32.01 -25.01 31.54
CA GLN A 627 32.06 -26.45 31.74
C GLN A 627 30.89 -26.98 32.56
N ASN A 628 30.32 -26.14 33.46
CA ASN A 628 29.33 -26.56 34.42
C ASN A 628 27.90 -26.06 34.16
N ALA A 629 27.68 -25.10 33.23
CA ALA A 629 26.40 -24.58 32.87
C ALA A 629 26.04 -24.89 31.40
N ASP A 630 24.77 -25.17 31.15
CA ASP A 630 24.24 -25.36 29.78
C ASP A 630 24.24 -24.06 28.99
N TYR A 631 23.89 -22.93 29.64
CA TYR A 631 23.97 -21.58 29.08
C TYR A 631 24.03 -20.52 30.20
N ILE A 632 24.36 -19.30 29.81
CA ILE A 632 24.44 -18.16 30.72
C ILE A 632 23.54 -17.01 30.29
N ASN A 633 23.04 -16.25 31.27
CA ASN A 633 22.43 -14.94 31.08
C ASN A 633 23.38 -13.86 31.58
N VAL A 634 24.04 -13.12 30.70
CA VAL A 634 24.93 -12.02 31.11
C VAL A 634 24.07 -10.78 31.41
N MET A 635 24.20 -10.26 32.62
CA MET A 635 23.52 -9.06 33.06
C MET A 635 24.21 -7.80 32.50
N VAL A 636 23.57 -7.16 31.51
CA VAL A 636 24.12 -5.95 30.85
C VAL A 636 23.25 -4.73 31.12
N TYR A 637 22.90 -4.56 32.38
CA TYR A 637 22.06 -3.45 32.81
C TYR A 637 22.71 -2.08 32.55
N GLU A 638 21.88 -1.03 32.40
CA GLU A 638 22.30 0.34 32.10
C GLU A 638 23.09 0.46 30.77
N THR A 639 22.89 -0.50 29.85
CA THR A 639 23.51 -0.50 28.53
C THR A 639 22.46 -0.41 27.44
N THR A 640 22.41 0.72 26.74
CA THR A 640 21.46 0.99 25.65
C THR A 640 22.13 1.23 24.29
N ASP A 641 23.46 1.13 24.24
CA ASP A 641 24.27 1.29 23.04
C ASP A 641 24.90 -0.05 22.64
N ILE A 642 24.69 -0.47 21.39
CA ILE A 642 25.13 -1.76 20.88
C ILE A 642 26.66 -1.91 20.82
N GLU A 643 27.39 -0.83 20.58
CA GLU A 643 28.86 -0.90 20.54
C GLU A 643 29.47 -1.02 21.94
N VAL A 644 28.84 -0.41 22.93
CA VAL A 644 29.20 -0.59 24.35
C VAL A 644 28.89 -2.02 24.78
N LEU A 645 27.74 -2.55 24.37
CA LEU A 645 27.35 -3.93 24.65
C LEU A 645 28.37 -4.94 24.10
N LYS A 646 28.69 -4.85 22.81
CA LYS A 646 29.67 -5.75 22.15
C LYS A 646 30.98 -5.81 22.90
N LYS A 647 31.47 -4.65 23.35
CA LYS A 647 32.72 -4.56 24.09
C LYS A 647 32.61 -5.19 25.50
N ARG A 648 31.43 -5.04 26.15
CA ARG A 648 31.21 -5.62 27.50
C ARG A 648 31.12 -7.12 27.50
N ILE A 649 30.62 -7.74 26.42
CA ILE A 649 30.41 -9.20 26.31
C ILE A 649 31.44 -9.89 25.42
N GLU A 650 32.54 -9.24 25.10
CA GLU A 650 33.56 -9.77 24.18
C GLU A 650 34.11 -11.13 24.67
N SER A 651 34.50 -11.22 25.93
CA SER A 651 35.03 -12.45 26.53
C SER A 651 34.01 -13.57 26.64
N GLU A 652 32.76 -13.24 27.01
CA GLU A 652 31.65 -14.17 27.08
C GLU A 652 31.27 -14.69 25.67
N SER A 653 31.27 -13.81 24.67
CA SER A 653 30.97 -14.18 23.29
C SER A 653 32.00 -15.18 22.73
N GLU A 654 33.27 -14.99 23.02
CA GLU A 654 34.35 -15.89 22.57
C GLU A 654 34.27 -17.27 23.22
N ILE A 655 33.86 -17.35 24.50
CA ILE A 655 33.85 -18.60 25.26
C ILE A 655 32.51 -19.35 25.09
N PHE A 656 31.42 -18.64 25.18
CA PHE A 656 30.06 -19.28 25.24
C PHE A 656 29.39 -19.45 23.88
N GLY A 657 29.68 -18.61 22.89
CA GLY A 657 29.11 -18.76 21.54
C GLY A 657 27.57 -18.86 21.54
N ASP A 658 27.09 -20.04 21.18
CA ASP A 658 25.63 -20.33 21.10
C ASP A 658 24.97 -20.60 22.47
N LYS A 659 25.72 -20.60 23.57
CA LYS A 659 25.24 -20.68 24.95
C LYS A 659 25.10 -19.30 25.61
N LEU A 660 25.32 -18.20 24.86
CA LEU A 660 25.29 -16.85 25.39
C LEU A 660 23.88 -16.26 25.24
N HIS A 661 23.27 -15.92 26.36
CA HIS A 661 22.07 -15.11 26.45
C HIS A 661 22.39 -13.80 27.18
N ILE A 662 21.55 -12.77 26.97
CA ILE A 662 21.73 -11.45 27.58
C ILE A 662 20.48 -11.03 28.32
N ALA A 663 20.64 -10.58 29.56
CA ALA A 663 19.57 -10.01 30.38
C ALA A 663 19.61 -8.47 30.32
N VAL A 664 18.49 -7.84 29.92
CA VAL A 664 18.31 -6.39 29.85
C VAL A 664 17.15 -5.92 30.72
N ARG A 665 17.23 -4.69 31.24
CA ARG A 665 16.15 -4.08 32.02
C ARG A 665 15.29 -3.20 31.12
N PRO A 666 13.96 -3.42 31.05
CA PRO A 666 13.05 -2.52 30.34
C PRO A 666 13.10 -1.07 30.85
N SER A 667 13.39 -0.87 32.13
CA SER A 667 13.49 0.46 32.76
C SER A 667 14.69 1.30 32.30
N ASP A 668 15.69 0.69 31.67
CA ASP A 668 16.87 1.40 31.15
C ASP A 668 16.59 2.14 29.84
N PHE A 669 15.43 1.88 29.23
CA PHE A 669 14.99 2.47 27.96
C PHE A 669 13.89 3.51 28.18
N ALA A 670 13.93 4.58 27.37
CA ALA A 670 12.94 5.64 27.44
C ALA A 670 11.52 5.17 27.06
N ASN A 671 11.42 4.17 26.20
CA ASN A 671 10.17 3.57 25.74
C ASN A 671 10.42 2.14 25.22
N TYR A 672 9.34 1.41 24.92
CA TYR A 672 9.43 0.03 24.41
C TYR A 672 9.94 -0.08 22.97
N ASP A 673 9.83 0.97 22.16
CA ASP A 673 10.35 0.97 20.80
C ASP A 673 11.88 1.01 20.79
N ASP A 674 12.49 1.80 21.67
CA ASP A 674 13.94 1.83 21.87
C ASP A 674 14.43 0.46 22.37
N LEU A 675 13.74 -0.16 23.32
CA LEU A 675 14.05 -1.51 23.80
C LEU A 675 13.95 -2.54 22.66
N ASN A 676 12.87 -2.53 21.87
CA ASN A 676 12.69 -3.47 20.76
C ASN A 676 13.75 -3.27 19.68
N THR A 677 14.12 -2.04 19.38
CA THR A 677 15.20 -1.71 18.44
C THR A 677 16.52 -2.29 18.94
N PHE A 678 16.85 -2.08 20.21
CA PHE A 678 18.06 -2.61 20.81
C PHE A 678 18.09 -4.15 20.82
N VAL A 679 16.96 -4.80 21.15
CA VAL A 679 16.85 -6.28 21.06
C VAL A 679 17.10 -6.77 19.63
N GLN A 680 16.59 -6.09 18.60
CA GLN A 680 16.87 -6.44 17.21
C GLN A 680 18.32 -6.20 16.82
N GLU A 681 18.93 -5.14 17.29
CA GLU A 681 20.36 -4.87 17.07
C GLU A 681 21.25 -5.95 17.70
N ILE A 682 20.95 -6.38 18.94
CA ILE A 682 21.64 -7.50 19.58
C ILE A 682 21.57 -8.74 18.68
N LYS A 683 20.38 -9.15 18.26
CA LYS A 683 20.17 -10.34 17.43
C LYS A 683 20.85 -10.27 16.06
N ASN A 684 20.92 -9.09 15.47
CA ASN A 684 21.50 -8.90 14.13
C ASN A 684 23.01 -8.72 14.13
N GLN A 685 23.58 -8.20 15.22
CA GLN A 685 24.98 -7.74 15.26
C GLN A 685 25.87 -8.53 16.23
N THR A 686 25.30 -9.47 16.98
CA THR A 686 26.04 -10.30 17.94
C THR A 686 25.75 -11.79 17.75
N MET A 687 26.48 -12.66 18.47
CA MET A 687 26.22 -14.11 18.50
C MET A 687 25.20 -14.51 19.58
N VAL A 688 24.59 -13.57 20.26
CA VAL A 688 23.62 -13.80 21.33
C VAL A 688 22.41 -14.56 20.81
N GLN A 689 22.08 -15.68 21.47
CA GLN A 689 20.97 -16.54 21.05
C GLN A 689 19.62 -16.02 21.56
N GLU A 690 19.56 -15.60 22.81
CA GLU A 690 18.32 -15.14 23.45
C GLU A 690 18.55 -13.82 24.21
N VAL A 691 17.52 -12.96 24.15
CA VAL A 691 17.46 -11.75 24.95
C VAL A 691 16.37 -11.93 26.00
N VAL A 692 16.75 -11.76 27.28
CA VAL A 692 15.92 -11.99 28.44
C VAL A 692 15.58 -10.68 29.12
N LEU A 693 14.32 -10.46 29.50
CA LEU A 693 13.89 -9.25 30.20
C LEU A 693 13.93 -9.42 31.71
N HIS A 694 14.55 -8.49 32.38
CA HIS A 694 14.54 -8.38 33.84
C HIS A 694 13.77 -7.12 34.23
N ASP A 695 12.51 -7.18 34.75
CA ASP A 695 11.65 -8.33 34.99
C ASP A 695 10.21 -8.11 34.51
N ALA A 696 9.35 -9.12 34.66
CA ALA A 696 7.92 -9.05 34.35
C ALA A 696 7.18 -7.99 35.17
N GLY A 697 7.58 -7.76 36.43
CA GLY A 697 6.96 -6.77 37.29
C GLY A 697 7.09 -5.35 36.77
N ALA A 698 8.24 -5.01 36.19
CA ALA A 698 8.46 -3.70 35.58
C ALA A 698 7.48 -3.43 34.42
N ILE A 699 7.16 -4.45 33.62
CA ILE A 699 6.26 -4.34 32.48
C ILE A 699 4.79 -4.36 32.91
N LEU A 700 4.40 -5.30 33.77
CA LEU A 700 3.02 -5.45 34.26
C LEU A 700 2.54 -4.25 35.08
N ASN A 701 3.44 -3.59 35.82
CA ASN A 701 3.13 -2.43 36.64
C ASN A 701 3.14 -1.11 35.86
N SER A 702 3.90 -0.99 34.77
CA SER A 702 3.92 0.21 33.92
C SER A 702 2.54 0.53 33.31
N GLY A 703 1.73 -0.47 33.02
CA GLY A 703 0.35 -0.31 32.54
C GLY A 703 -0.66 0.15 33.59
N ARG A 704 -0.31 0.15 34.87
CA ARG A 704 -1.19 0.60 35.98
C ARG A 704 -1.02 2.07 36.34
N SER A 705 0.10 2.68 36.01
CA SER A 705 0.37 4.09 36.35
C SER A 705 -0.23 5.10 35.35
N SER A 706 -0.83 4.65 34.25
CA SER A 706 -1.44 5.48 33.19
C SER A 706 -2.97 5.40 33.13
N ARG A 707 -3.62 4.89 34.22
CA ARG A 707 -5.09 4.92 34.33
C ARG A 707 -5.56 5.89 35.40
#